data_53555847feb34685e8642414cef56db4
#
_entry.id   53555847feb34685e8642414cef56db4
#
_cell.length_a   1.000
_cell.length_b   1.000
_cell.length_c   1.000
_cell.angle_alpha   90.00
_cell.angle_beta   90.00
_cell.angle_gamma   90.00
#
_symmetry.space_group_name_H-M   'P 1'
#
loop_
_entity.id
_entity.type
_entity.pdbx_description
1 polymer ?
#
loop_
_entity_poly.entity_id
_entity_poly.type
_entity_poly.pdbx_seq_one_letter_code
_entity_poly.pdbx_strand_id
1 'polypeptide(L)'
;MNLPDLPIRAVLPELIRTLAGHGTTILVAPPGTGKTTVVPLALSGRVIVAEPRRLAARAAAARMASLLGEPVGRTVGYAVRGDRKTSKDTRVEVVTSGLLVRRIQHDPELSGVDTVLLDECHERHLDADLLLALLADARALRPDLKLLATSATVAAEPLAKILDDAPILQVEARTYPTETVYLPPLRGERLEACVARATRRALSETDGDVLVFLPGAAEINRVRQMLDGVNVVTLHGRLAAKDQDAALKPTTGQRVVLATAVAESSLTVPGVRAVVDSGQSRVPRVDHRRGLPGLATVRTSAAVADQRAGRAGREGPGRVYRCWPEHEQSTLPRYPEPEIRVADLTRLALELACWGTPDGSALRWWDAPPEGALKAGQTVLHDLHALNNDGTPTDRGRKMADVGLHPRLARALLDGGKQAADVIALLDDDTLTDDVDLESALRKVKSSQRWRRESQRLAAMAPHTDAPSDPAKVVALAYPERLARRRAAESRVYLMANGTAVELPPGTGLDRWEWLAIAVADRKPGEKHGKVRLAAAADADLATEIIGLSEKDEVSWNGDVVARRVRRLGAIVLTEKPLATPDPAAVEAALREGIRAEGLSILDWDPKLHARMALLHRALGDPWPAVGQEAILSTVDVTGARNRKDLNKINPLRAMLPWPAAARLDELAPERIEVPSGSRIAVDYDGERPVLAVRLQEIFGWRQAPVIADGEVTVLLHLLSPAGRPTAVTDDLESFWANGYPQVRAELRGRYPKHDWPADPLTATPPSRRRTRR
;
A
#
# COMPACT_ATOMS: atom_id res chain seq x y z
N MET A 1 37.34 -34.54 -15.88
CA MET A 1 36.30 -34.30 -14.85
C MET A 1 35.24 -35.37 -14.96
N ASN A 2 35.06 -36.18 -13.92
CA ASN A 2 34.00 -37.20 -13.92
C ASN A 2 32.71 -36.56 -13.38
N LEU A 3 32.06 -35.74 -14.20
CA LEU A 3 30.79 -35.06 -13.82
C LEU A 3 29.68 -36.12 -13.76
N PRO A 4 28.71 -35.97 -12.83
CA PRO A 4 27.59 -36.91 -12.71
C PRO A 4 26.78 -36.93 -14.02
N ASP A 5 26.19 -38.08 -14.31
CA ASP A 5 25.32 -38.24 -15.50
C ASP A 5 23.96 -37.59 -15.24
N LEU A 6 23.89 -36.30 -15.54
CA LEU A 6 22.70 -35.47 -15.36
C LEU A 6 22.20 -34.96 -16.73
N PRO A 7 20.90 -34.71 -16.89
CA PRO A 7 20.30 -34.29 -18.17
C PRO A 7 20.98 -33.10 -18.84
N ILE A 8 21.55 -32.17 -18.04
CA ILE A 8 22.27 -31.00 -18.54
C ILE A 8 23.46 -31.35 -19.46
N ARG A 9 24.09 -32.52 -19.29
CA ARG A 9 25.29 -32.89 -20.05
C ARG A 9 25.07 -32.95 -21.56
N ALA A 10 23.89 -33.36 -21.98
CA ALA A 10 23.53 -33.44 -23.40
C ALA A 10 23.53 -32.06 -24.06
N VAL A 11 23.20 -31.01 -23.33
CA VAL A 11 23.06 -29.62 -23.83
C VAL A 11 24.35 -28.80 -23.63
N LEU A 12 25.30 -29.25 -22.79
CA LEU A 12 26.51 -28.49 -22.48
C LEU A 12 27.34 -28.08 -23.73
N PRO A 13 27.60 -28.96 -24.72
CA PRO A 13 28.39 -28.57 -25.88
C PRO A 13 27.71 -27.47 -26.72
N GLU A 14 26.40 -27.51 -26.83
CA GLU A 14 25.59 -26.47 -27.49
C GLU A 14 25.58 -25.18 -26.69
N LEU A 15 25.35 -25.26 -25.37
CA LEU A 15 25.37 -24.12 -24.47
C LEU A 15 26.69 -23.35 -24.56
N ILE A 16 27.84 -24.07 -24.50
CA ILE A 16 29.15 -23.44 -24.54
C ILE A 16 29.38 -22.76 -25.90
N ARG A 17 29.00 -23.39 -27.01
CA ARG A 17 29.12 -22.80 -28.36
C ARG A 17 28.23 -21.56 -28.51
N THR A 18 26.96 -21.65 -28.10
CA THR A 18 25.99 -20.56 -28.18
C THR A 18 26.46 -19.37 -27.34
N LEU A 19 26.85 -19.60 -26.10
CA LEU A 19 27.37 -18.57 -25.20
C LEU A 19 28.64 -17.92 -25.71
N ALA A 20 29.53 -18.70 -26.34
CA ALA A 20 30.75 -18.18 -26.93
C ALA A 20 30.48 -17.31 -28.18
N GLY A 21 29.49 -17.70 -28.99
CA GLY A 21 29.14 -17.00 -30.22
C GLY A 21 28.27 -15.77 -30.04
N HIS A 22 27.28 -15.83 -29.14
CA HIS A 22 26.32 -14.74 -28.92
C HIS A 22 26.66 -13.84 -27.73
N GLY A 23 27.44 -14.34 -26.76
CA GLY A 23 27.79 -13.61 -25.53
C GLY A 23 26.70 -13.67 -24.46
N THR A 24 25.45 -13.88 -24.83
CA THR A 24 24.30 -14.05 -23.91
C THR A 24 23.54 -15.32 -24.25
N THR A 25 23.00 -16.01 -23.24
CA THR A 25 22.20 -17.23 -23.43
C THR A 25 21.27 -17.45 -22.26
N ILE A 26 20.09 -18.00 -22.52
CA ILE A 26 19.15 -18.40 -21.50
C ILE A 26 19.04 -19.92 -21.48
N LEU A 27 19.16 -20.50 -20.29
CA LEU A 27 19.04 -21.93 -20.08
C LEU A 27 17.77 -22.22 -19.28
N VAL A 28 16.77 -22.77 -19.92
CA VAL A 28 15.55 -23.25 -19.27
C VAL A 28 15.73 -24.72 -18.89
N ALA A 29 15.82 -24.99 -17.61
CA ALA A 29 16.08 -26.33 -17.11
C ALA A 29 15.34 -26.60 -15.79
N PRO A 30 14.58 -27.69 -15.69
CA PRO A 30 13.93 -28.07 -14.46
C PRO A 30 14.91 -28.23 -13.28
N PRO A 31 14.43 -28.11 -12.05
CA PRO A 31 15.28 -28.32 -10.87
C PRO A 31 15.89 -29.75 -10.84
N GLY A 32 17.17 -29.87 -10.45
CA GLY A 32 17.85 -31.15 -10.36
C GLY A 32 18.58 -31.62 -11.62
N THR A 33 18.47 -30.88 -12.73
CA THR A 33 19.15 -31.18 -13.99
C THR A 33 20.68 -30.94 -13.96
N GLY A 34 21.18 -30.20 -12.95
CA GLY A 34 22.58 -29.82 -12.82
C GLY A 34 22.92 -28.40 -13.28
N LYS A 35 21.91 -27.57 -13.59
CA LYS A 35 22.10 -26.17 -14.05
C LYS A 35 23.01 -25.35 -13.13
N THR A 36 22.79 -25.41 -11.84
CA THR A 36 23.54 -24.65 -10.82
C THR A 36 24.90 -25.24 -10.51
N THR A 37 25.10 -26.56 -10.67
CA THR A 37 26.30 -27.24 -10.16
C THR A 37 27.22 -27.77 -11.25
N VAL A 38 26.72 -28.16 -12.41
CA VAL A 38 27.51 -28.70 -13.51
C VAL A 38 27.90 -27.65 -14.54
N VAL A 39 26.95 -26.75 -14.85
CA VAL A 39 27.18 -25.69 -15.86
C VAL A 39 28.38 -24.80 -15.48
N PRO A 40 28.48 -24.23 -14.25
CA PRO A 40 29.62 -23.37 -13.93
C PRO A 40 30.98 -24.07 -14.00
N LEU A 41 31.00 -25.38 -13.71
CA LEU A 41 32.21 -26.18 -13.78
C LEU A 41 32.68 -26.45 -15.23
N ALA A 42 31.73 -26.50 -16.17
CA ALA A 42 31.98 -26.76 -17.58
C ALA A 42 32.38 -25.51 -18.35
N LEU A 43 32.09 -24.31 -17.87
CA LEU A 43 32.47 -23.04 -18.47
C LEU A 43 33.98 -22.79 -18.28
N SER A 44 34.60 -22.15 -19.27
CA SER A 44 36.01 -21.72 -19.23
C SER A 44 36.15 -20.35 -18.53
N GLY A 45 37.37 -20.05 -18.08
CA GLY A 45 37.70 -18.78 -17.47
C GLY A 45 37.13 -18.64 -16.03
N ARG A 46 37.06 -17.42 -15.54
CA ARG A 46 36.54 -17.07 -14.21
C ARG A 46 35.05 -16.84 -14.28
N VAL A 47 34.31 -17.62 -13.47
CA VAL A 47 32.84 -17.62 -13.47
C VAL A 47 32.33 -17.11 -12.14
N ILE A 48 31.42 -16.16 -12.18
CA ILE A 48 30.60 -15.77 -11.02
C ILE A 48 29.19 -16.35 -11.18
N VAL A 49 28.70 -17.01 -10.14
CA VAL A 49 27.32 -17.51 -10.07
C VAL A 49 26.56 -16.65 -9.08
N ALA A 50 25.55 -15.94 -9.53
CA ALA A 50 24.68 -15.10 -8.71
C ALA A 50 23.44 -15.91 -8.27
N GLU A 51 23.34 -16.16 -6.99
CA GLU A 51 22.24 -16.86 -6.33
C GLU A 51 21.38 -15.89 -5.55
N PRO A 52 20.04 -16.03 -5.54
CA PRO A 52 19.18 -15.12 -4.77
C PRO A 52 19.31 -15.31 -3.26
N ARG A 53 19.71 -16.51 -2.80
CA ARG A 53 19.68 -16.88 -1.38
C ARG A 53 21.02 -17.33 -0.85
N ARG A 54 21.39 -16.86 0.36
CA ARG A 54 22.66 -17.20 1.02
C ARG A 54 22.89 -18.72 1.18
N LEU A 55 21.82 -19.45 1.56
CA LEU A 55 21.90 -20.91 1.76
C LEU A 55 22.15 -21.62 0.44
N ALA A 56 21.46 -21.23 -0.61
CA ALA A 56 21.64 -21.79 -1.93
C ALA A 56 23.08 -21.57 -2.44
N ALA A 57 23.62 -20.36 -2.29
CA ALA A 57 24.97 -20.03 -2.68
C ALA A 57 26.03 -20.95 -1.97
N ARG A 58 25.87 -21.14 -0.65
CA ARG A 58 26.78 -22.02 0.10
C ARG A 58 26.61 -23.49 -0.26
N ALA A 59 25.37 -23.95 -0.44
CA ALA A 59 25.09 -25.34 -0.82
C ALA A 59 25.58 -25.65 -2.25
N ALA A 60 25.38 -24.73 -3.19
CA ALA A 60 25.87 -24.85 -4.56
C ALA A 60 27.41 -24.94 -4.59
N ALA A 61 28.09 -24.03 -3.88
CA ALA A 61 29.56 -24.05 -3.80
C ALA A 61 30.08 -25.35 -3.14
N ALA A 62 29.45 -25.80 -2.05
CA ALA A 62 29.83 -27.06 -1.37
C ALA A 62 29.62 -28.27 -2.30
N ARG A 63 28.49 -28.32 -3.04
CA ARG A 63 28.23 -29.41 -3.99
C ARG A 63 29.21 -29.42 -5.14
N MET A 64 29.51 -28.26 -5.75
CA MET A 64 30.50 -28.14 -6.83
C MET A 64 31.91 -28.57 -6.35
N ALA A 65 32.34 -28.10 -5.20
CA ALA A 65 33.64 -28.51 -4.60
C ALA A 65 33.69 -30.00 -4.36
N SER A 66 32.63 -30.61 -3.82
CA SER A 66 32.50 -32.06 -3.62
C SER A 66 32.57 -32.83 -4.95
N LEU A 67 31.98 -32.32 -6.03
CA LEU A 67 32.08 -32.94 -7.37
C LEU A 67 33.52 -32.94 -7.91
N LEU A 68 34.34 -31.98 -7.49
CA LEU A 68 35.76 -31.90 -7.83
C LEU A 68 36.65 -32.68 -6.85
N GLY A 69 36.11 -33.22 -5.74
CA GLY A 69 36.89 -33.83 -4.69
C GLY A 69 37.75 -32.85 -3.89
N GLU A 70 37.35 -31.56 -3.84
CA GLU A 70 38.12 -30.48 -3.25
C GLU A 70 37.38 -29.84 -2.07
N PRO A 71 38.09 -29.19 -1.12
CA PRO A 71 37.46 -28.36 -0.13
C PRO A 71 36.95 -27.05 -0.78
N VAL A 72 35.85 -26.49 -0.23
CA VAL A 72 35.38 -25.18 -0.63
C VAL A 72 36.39 -24.09 -0.32
N GLY A 73 36.60 -23.19 -1.30
CA GLY A 73 37.59 -22.11 -1.25
C GLY A 73 38.81 -22.34 -2.12
N ARG A 74 38.96 -23.52 -2.74
CA ARG A 74 40.02 -23.81 -3.72
C ARG A 74 39.54 -23.43 -5.12
N THR A 75 39.22 -24.37 -6.00
CA THR A 75 38.71 -24.07 -7.35
C THR A 75 37.31 -23.44 -7.31
N VAL A 76 36.47 -23.88 -6.37
CA VAL A 76 35.13 -23.35 -6.13
C VAL A 76 35.08 -22.68 -4.76
N GLY A 77 34.65 -21.45 -4.73
CA GLY A 77 34.45 -20.68 -3.50
C GLY A 77 33.08 -20.02 -3.46
N TYR A 78 32.78 -19.39 -2.35
CA TYR A 78 31.59 -18.55 -2.22
C TYR A 78 31.89 -17.26 -1.44
N ALA A 79 31.07 -16.25 -1.72
CA ALA A 79 30.99 -15.06 -0.88
C ALA A 79 29.53 -14.68 -0.69
N VAL A 80 29.12 -14.63 0.57
CA VAL A 80 27.83 -14.13 1.01
C VAL A 80 28.07 -13.13 2.14
N ARG A 81 27.07 -12.33 2.46
CA ARG A 81 27.21 -11.32 3.50
C ARG A 81 27.66 -11.97 4.84
N GLY A 82 28.79 -11.50 5.36
CA GLY A 82 29.36 -11.95 6.63
C GLY A 82 30.06 -13.32 6.57
N ASP A 83 30.15 -14.00 5.41
CA ASP A 83 30.82 -15.27 5.27
C ASP A 83 31.45 -15.43 3.87
N ARG A 84 32.75 -15.71 3.80
CA ARG A 84 33.48 -15.86 2.55
C ARG A 84 34.48 -17.02 2.67
N LYS A 85 34.50 -17.86 1.64
CA LYS A 85 35.52 -18.91 1.46
C LYS A 85 35.99 -18.88 0.00
N THR A 86 37.06 -18.15 -0.25
CA THR A 86 37.71 -18.04 -1.57
C THR A 86 39.21 -17.97 -1.39
N SER A 87 39.95 -18.31 -2.41
CA SER A 87 41.40 -18.14 -2.50
C SER A 87 41.78 -17.51 -3.85
N LYS A 88 43.07 -17.30 -4.09
CA LYS A 88 43.58 -16.84 -5.39
C LYS A 88 43.30 -17.84 -6.54
N ASP A 89 43.14 -19.11 -6.20
CA ASP A 89 42.91 -20.20 -7.13
C ASP A 89 41.39 -20.40 -7.42
N THR A 90 40.53 -19.62 -6.81
CA THR A 90 39.08 -19.72 -7.01
C THR A 90 38.71 -19.26 -8.42
N ARG A 91 38.26 -20.22 -9.24
CA ARG A 91 37.80 -20.01 -10.61
C ARG A 91 36.30 -19.80 -10.69
N VAL A 92 35.53 -20.56 -9.89
CA VAL A 92 34.06 -20.40 -9.80
C VAL A 92 33.73 -19.83 -8.43
N GLU A 93 33.18 -18.64 -8.40
CA GLU A 93 32.73 -17.97 -7.17
C GLU A 93 31.22 -17.85 -7.15
N VAL A 94 30.58 -18.44 -6.13
CA VAL A 94 29.15 -18.34 -5.93
C VAL A 94 28.86 -17.19 -4.96
N VAL A 95 28.05 -16.23 -5.38
CA VAL A 95 27.74 -15.03 -4.61
C VAL A 95 26.23 -14.79 -4.51
N THR A 96 25.78 -14.02 -3.53
CA THR A 96 24.40 -13.55 -3.55
C THR A 96 24.22 -12.38 -4.51
N SER A 97 23.04 -12.29 -5.18
CA SER A 97 22.71 -11.22 -6.13
C SER A 97 23.00 -9.83 -5.55
N GLY A 98 22.56 -9.53 -4.34
CA GLY A 98 22.82 -8.23 -3.70
C GLY A 98 24.30 -7.96 -3.37
N LEU A 99 25.16 -9.00 -3.24
CA LEU A 99 26.60 -8.78 -3.14
C LEU A 99 27.22 -8.45 -4.50
N LEU A 100 26.72 -9.07 -5.58
CA LEU A 100 27.19 -8.78 -6.93
C LEU A 100 26.72 -7.40 -7.41
N VAL A 101 25.52 -6.95 -7.04
CA VAL A 101 25.07 -5.56 -7.24
C VAL A 101 26.10 -4.57 -6.69
N ARG A 102 26.58 -4.77 -5.48
CA ARG A 102 27.62 -3.89 -4.91
C ARG A 102 28.97 -4.01 -5.61
N ARG A 103 29.37 -5.20 -6.07
CA ARG A 103 30.61 -5.35 -6.81
C ARG A 103 30.57 -4.59 -8.13
N ILE A 104 29.49 -4.69 -8.89
CA ILE A 104 29.33 -3.99 -10.17
C ILE A 104 29.21 -2.47 -9.98
N GLN A 105 28.68 -1.99 -8.85
CA GLN A 105 28.70 -0.56 -8.50
C GLN A 105 30.13 0.00 -8.34
N HIS A 106 31.06 -0.82 -7.80
CA HIS A 106 32.45 -0.41 -7.60
C HIS A 106 33.34 -0.70 -8.82
N ASP A 107 33.04 -1.75 -9.56
CA ASP A 107 33.73 -2.18 -10.75
C ASP A 107 32.72 -2.56 -11.84
N PRO A 108 32.20 -1.57 -12.59
CA PRO A 108 31.20 -1.79 -13.64
C PRO A 108 31.69 -2.76 -14.73
N GLU A 109 32.98 -2.86 -14.92
CA GLU A 109 33.57 -3.78 -15.91
C GLU A 109 33.71 -5.21 -15.37
N LEU A 110 33.54 -5.46 -14.08
CA LEU A 110 33.78 -6.73 -13.42
C LEU A 110 35.15 -7.34 -13.83
N SER A 111 36.22 -6.57 -13.65
CA SER A 111 37.57 -6.88 -14.08
C SER A 111 37.99 -8.30 -13.70
N GLY A 112 38.47 -9.05 -14.69
CA GLY A 112 38.94 -10.43 -14.54
C GLY A 112 37.83 -11.49 -14.40
N VAL A 113 36.58 -11.14 -14.70
CA VAL A 113 35.42 -12.07 -14.77
C VAL A 113 35.11 -12.30 -16.25
N ASP A 114 35.02 -13.55 -16.68
CA ASP A 114 34.70 -13.93 -18.06
C ASP A 114 33.20 -14.23 -18.24
N THR A 115 32.56 -14.78 -17.22
CA THR A 115 31.13 -15.15 -17.31
C THR A 115 30.42 -14.88 -16.01
N VAL A 116 29.20 -14.29 -16.07
CA VAL A 116 28.26 -14.20 -14.98
C VAL A 116 27.09 -15.12 -15.29
N LEU A 117 26.80 -16.03 -14.36
CA LEU A 117 25.62 -16.89 -14.37
C LEU A 117 24.61 -16.33 -13.36
N LEU A 118 23.44 -15.90 -13.86
CA LEU A 118 22.30 -15.48 -13.05
C LEU A 118 21.40 -16.69 -12.83
N ASP A 119 21.39 -17.25 -11.60
CA ASP A 119 20.57 -18.43 -11.33
C ASP A 119 19.19 -18.08 -10.77
N GLU A 120 18.23 -18.93 -11.05
CA GLU A 120 16.83 -18.84 -10.61
C GLU A 120 16.13 -17.50 -10.94
N CYS A 121 16.37 -16.92 -12.12
CA CYS A 121 15.80 -15.63 -12.55
C CYS A 121 14.27 -15.58 -12.45
N HIS A 122 13.58 -16.73 -12.59
CA HIS A 122 12.13 -16.84 -12.49
C HIS A 122 11.55 -16.58 -11.09
N GLU A 123 12.40 -16.59 -10.04
CA GLU A 123 11.94 -16.23 -8.68
C GLU A 123 11.65 -14.73 -8.53
N ARG A 124 12.13 -13.88 -9.44
CA ARG A 124 11.84 -12.46 -9.53
C ARG A 124 12.16 -11.68 -8.25
N HIS A 125 13.28 -12.03 -7.58
CA HIS A 125 13.77 -11.26 -6.45
C HIS A 125 14.30 -9.89 -6.87
N LEU A 126 14.06 -8.87 -6.05
CA LEU A 126 14.43 -7.48 -6.32
C LEU A 126 15.90 -7.31 -6.67
N ASP A 127 16.82 -7.88 -5.88
CA ASP A 127 18.27 -7.81 -6.13
C ASP A 127 18.67 -8.53 -7.43
N ALA A 128 17.96 -9.59 -7.83
CA ALA A 128 18.23 -10.32 -9.07
C ALA A 128 17.75 -9.54 -10.30
N ASP A 129 16.57 -8.94 -10.23
CA ASP A 129 16.03 -8.10 -11.30
C ASP A 129 16.89 -6.83 -11.50
N LEU A 130 17.34 -6.18 -10.41
CA LEU A 130 18.30 -5.07 -10.48
C LEU A 130 19.64 -5.51 -11.09
N LEU A 131 20.21 -6.61 -10.60
CA LEU A 131 21.48 -7.13 -11.11
C LEU A 131 21.42 -7.44 -12.61
N LEU A 132 20.31 -8.03 -13.08
CA LEU A 132 20.09 -8.28 -14.50
C LEU A 132 20.14 -6.97 -15.33
N ALA A 133 19.44 -5.93 -14.85
CA ALA A 133 19.39 -4.63 -15.52
C ALA A 133 20.77 -3.97 -15.55
N LEU A 134 21.52 -3.99 -14.45
CA LEU A 134 22.88 -3.43 -14.36
C LEU A 134 23.87 -4.20 -15.23
N LEU A 135 23.82 -5.54 -15.28
CA LEU A 135 24.69 -6.35 -16.13
C LEU A 135 24.40 -6.15 -17.61
N ALA A 136 23.11 -6.01 -17.98
CA ALA A 136 22.72 -5.71 -19.36
C ALA A 136 23.25 -4.34 -19.81
N ASP A 137 23.31 -3.36 -18.90
CA ASP A 137 23.88 -2.03 -19.17
C ASP A 137 25.41 -2.07 -19.20
N ALA A 138 26.06 -2.76 -18.26
CA ALA A 138 27.51 -2.89 -18.17
C ALA A 138 28.13 -3.58 -19.40
N ARG A 139 27.38 -4.41 -20.11
CA ARG A 139 27.85 -5.00 -21.39
C ARG A 139 28.13 -3.97 -22.48
N ALA A 140 27.57 -2.78 -22.40
CA ALA A 140 27.96 -1.70 -23.29
C ALA A 140 29.46 -1.31 -23.14
N LEU A 141 30.01 -1.47 -21.91
CA LEU A 141 31.42 -1.25 -21.59
C LEU A 141 32.28 -2.51 -21.83
N ARG A 142 31.70 -3.69 -21.62
CA ARG A 142 32.34 -5.01 -21.68
C ARG A 142 31.58 -5.98 -22.60
N PRO A 143 31.60 -5.81 -23.92
CA PRO A 143 30.89 -6.69 -24.87
C PRO A 143 31.36 -8.16 -24.82
N ASP A 144 32.59 -8.42 -24.34
CA ASP A 144 33.14 -9.74 -24.13
C ASP A 144 32.64 -10.47 -22.87
N LEU A 145 32.03 -9.75 -21.93
CA LEU A 145 31.43 -10.36 -20.73
C LEU A 145 30.23 -11.24 -21.11
N LYS A 146 30.34 -12.52 -20.81
CA LYS A 146 29.28 -13.50 -21.09
C LYS A 146 28.26 -13.51 -19.98
N LEU A 147 26.97 -13.46 -20.37
CA LEU A 147 25.85 -13.57 -19.42
C LEU A 147 25.03 -14.83 -19.72
N LEU A 148 24.92 -15.67 -18.73
CA LEU A 148 24.06 -16.86 -18.75
C LEU A 148 22.96 -16.72 -17.70
N ALA A 149 21.71 -16.62 -18.13
CA ALA A 149 20.57 -16.63 -17.22
C ALA A 149 19.94 -18.03 -17.16
N THR A 150 19.61 -18.50 -15.96
CA THR A 150 18.92 -19.78 -15.82
C THR A 150 17.52 -19.59 -15.26
N SER A 151 16.58 -20.40 -15.74
CA SER A 151 15.19 -20.41 -15.32
C SER A 151 14.67 -21.84 -15.19
N ALA A 152 13.76 -22.09 -14.24
CA ALA A 152 13.04 -23.33 -14.15
C ALA A 152 11.72 -23.33 -14.94
N THR A 153 11.29 -22.19 -15.46
CA THR A 153 10.03 -22.00 -16.18
C THR A 153 10.25 -21.53 -17.62
N VAL A 154 9.30 -21.86 -18.51
CA VAL A 154 9.38 -21.61 -19.96
C VAL A 154 9.18 -20.13 -20.35
N ALA A 155 8.77 -19.25 -19.42
CA ALA A 155 8.58 -17.83 -19.72
C ALA A 155 9.91 -17.06 -19.87
N ALA A 156 10.74 -17.47 -20.82
CA ALA A 156 12.08 -16.90 -21.03
C ALA A 156 12.11 -15.79 -22.09
N GLU A 157 11.07 -15.60 -22.88
CA GLU A 157 11.01 -14.61 -23.97
C GLU A 157 11.23 -13.15 -23.52
N PRO A 158 10.59 -12.66 -22.43
CA PRO A 158 10.87 -11.32 -21.96
C PRO A 158 12.33 -11.14 -21.48
N LEU A 159 12.89 -12.20 -20.87
CA LEU A 159 14.28 -12.22 -20.43
C LEU A 159 15.24 -12.20 -21.61
N ALA A 160 14.91 -12.91 -22.72
CA ALA A 160 15.69 -12.89 -23.95
C ALA A 160 15.83 -11.49 -24.53
N LYS A 161 14.74 -10.73 -24.57
CA LYS A 161 14.73 -9.34 -25.07
C LYS A 161 15.65 -8.41 -24.26
N ILE A 162 15.75 -8.59 -22.96
CA ILE A 162 16.64 -7.79 -22.10
C ILE A 162 18.09 -8.11 -22.42
N LEU A 163 18.38 -9.37 -22.75
CA LEU A 163 19.71 -9.89 -23.03
C LEU A 163 20.01 -9.94 -24.54
N ASP A 164 19.60 -8.92 -25.31
CA ASP A 164 19.90 -8.73 -26.75
C ASP A 164 19.39 -9.90 -27.61
N ASP A 165 18.14 -10.31 -27.40
CA ASP A 165 17.50 -11.46 -28.05
C ASP A 165 18.29 -12.78 -27.87
N ALA A 166 18.75 -12.99 -26.62
CA ALA A 166 19.54 -14.15 -26.23
C ALA A 166 18.89 -15.48 -26.64
N PRO A 167 19.66 -16.39 -27.24
CA PRO A 167 19.19 -17.73 -27.56
C PRO A 167 18.69 -18.49 -26.32
N ILE A 168 17.56 -19.16 -26.44
CA ILE A 168 16.94 -19.95 -25.39
C ILE A 168 17.23 -21.43 -25.64
N LEU A 169 17.94 -22.07 -24.72
CA LEU A 169 18.20 -23.50 -24.72
C LEU A 169 17.33 -24.18 -23.66
N GLN A 170 16.69 -25.27 -24.03
CA GLN A 170 15.82 -26.03 -23.13
C GLN A 170 16.41 -27.40 -22.81
N VAL A 171 16.35 -27.79 -21.56
CA VAL A 171 16.74 -29.11 -21.09
C VAL A 171 15.51 -29.90 -20.73
N GLU A 172 15.28 -31.00 -21.44
CA GLU A 172 14.26 -31.96 -21.05
C GLU A 172 14.78 -32.78 -19.87
N ALA A 173 14.06 -32.76 -18.75
CA ALA A 173 14.34 -33.63 -17.63
C ALA A 173 13.37 -34.81 -17.63
N ARG A 174 13.90 -36.00 -17.40
CA ARG A 174 13.04 -37.15 -17.04
C ARG A 174 12.50 -36.90 -15.65
N THR A 175 11.29 -36.37 -15.56
CA THR A 175 10.52 -36.35 -14.30
C THR A 175 9.67 -37.62 -14.26
N TYR A 176 9.63 -38.24 -13.09
CA TYR A 176 8.69 -39.33 -12.88
C TYR A 176 7.25 -38.81 -12.80
N PRO A 177 6.26 -39.61 -13.20
CA PRO A 177 4.86 -39.19 -13.13
C PRO A 177 4.45 -38.90 -11.68
N THR A 178 3.65 -37.87 -11.53
CA THR A 178 3.06 -37.48 -10.24
C THR A 178 1.54 -37.52 -10.33
N GLU A 179 0.91 -38.18 -9.37
CA GLU A 179 -0.54 -38.17 -9.21
C GLU A 179 -0.96 -37.02 -8.31
N THR A 180 -1.86 -36.16 -8.78
CA THR A 180 -2.37 -35.01 -8.01
C THR A 180 -3.73 -35.33 -7.41
N VAL A 181 -3.87 -35.11 -6.10
CA VAL A 181 -5.10 -35.29 -5.33
C VAL A 181 -5.48 -33.96 -4.69
N TYR A 182 -6.71 -33.50 -4.92
CA TYR A 182 -7.23 -32.29 -4.30
C TYR A 182 -7.97 -32.61 -3.01
N LEU A 183 -7.56 -32.00 -1.91
CA LEU A 183 -8.10 -32.19 -0.56
C LEU A 183 -8.44 -30.84 0.06
N PRO A 184 -9.55 -30.22 -0.33
CA PRO A 184 -9.95 -28.92 0.21
C PRO A 184 -10.26 -29.02 1.71
N PRO A 185 -10.17 -27.91 2.46
CA PRO A 185 -10.62 -27.85 3.84
C PRO A 185 -12.12 -28.21 3.95
N LEU A 186 -12.48 -28.96 4.96
CA LEU A 186 -13.87 -29.26 5.30
C LEU A 186 -14.54 -27.99 5.86
N ARG A 187 -15.87 -27.99 5.90
CA ARG A 187 -16.62 -26.83 6.41
C ARG A 187 -16.22 -26.51 7.85
N GLY A 188 -15.64 -25.31 8.07
CA GLY A 188 -15.14 -24.87 9.39
C GLY A 188 -13.75 -25.41 9.76
N GLU A 189 -13.11 -26.23 8.92
CA GLU A 189 -11.76 -26.73 9.16
C GLU A 189 -10.74 -25.61 8.90
N ARG A 190 -9.80 -25.45 9.83
CA ARG A 190 -8.66 -24.55 9.62
C ARG A 190 -7.66 -25.18 8.66
N LEU A 191 -6.94 -24.33 7.91
CA LEU A 191 -5.95 -24.80 6.92
C LEU A 191 -4.92 -25.76 7.54
N GLU A 192 -4.44 -25.46 8.75
CA GLU A 192 -3.44 -26.30 9.42
C GLU A 192 -3.98 -27.72 9.72
N ALA A 193 -5.25 -27.84 10.09
CA ALA A 193 -5.90 -29.13 10.31
C ALA A 193 -6.07 -29.90 8.99
N CYS A 194 -6.47 -29.20 7.91
CA CYS A 194 -6.52 -29.76 6.57
C CYS A 194 -5.16 -30.31 6.11
N VAL A 195 -4.10 -29.51 6.28
CA VAL A 195 -2.72 -29.91 5.95
C VAL A 195 -2.27 -31.12 6.78
N ALA A 196 -2.56 -31.14 8.10
CA ALA A 196 -2.24 -32.29 8.94
C ALA A 196 -2.98 -33.55 8.52
N ARG A 197 -4.26 -33.45 8.13
CA ARG A 197 -5.08 -34.53 7.57
C ARG A 197 -4.49 -35.05 6.25
N ALA A 198 -4.15 -34.15 5.33
CA ALA A 198 -3.50 -34.48 4.07
C ALA A 198 -2.14 -35.16 4.27
N THR A 199 -1.36 -34.70 5.25
CA THR A 199 -0.05 -35.29 5.59
C THR A 199 -0.17 -36.71 6.13
N ARG A 200 -1.14 -36.98 7.01
CA ARG A 200 -1.40 -38.37 7.47
C ARG A 200 -1.81 -39.29 6.34
N ARG A 201 -2.66 -38.80 5.42
CA ARG A 201 -3.03 -39.54 4.23
C ARG A 201 -1.82 -39.82 3.34
N ALA A 202 -0.97 -38.83 3.09
CA ALA A 202 0.26 -39.00 2.33
C ALA A 202 1.17 -40.05 2.93
N LEU A 203 1.34 -40.07 4.26
CA LEU A 203 2.12 -41.07 4.97
C LEU A 203 1.56 -42.50 4.83
N SER A 204 0.25 -42.69 4.78
CA SER A 204 -0.38 -43.98 4.60
C SER A 204 -0.38 -44.50 3.17
N GLU A 205 -0.22 -43.61 2.18
CA GLU A 205 -0.31 -43.95 0.77
C GLU A 205 1.05 -43.98 0.05
N THR A 206 2.14 -43.59 0.71
CA THR A 206 3.51 -43.56 0.15
C THR A 206 4.55 -44.07 1.12
N ASP A 207 5.60 -44.75 0.64
CA ASP A 207 6.69 -45.29 1.45
C ASP A 207 7.87 -44.33 1.64
N GLY A 208 7.88 -43.17 0.98
CA GLY A 208 8.96 -42.18 1.05
C GLY A 208 8.64 -40.99 1.97
N ASP A 209 9.59 -40.09 2.06
CA ASP A 209 9.41 -38.83 2.83
C ASP A 209 8.28 -37.97 2.28
N VAL A 210 7.59 -37.28 3.19
CA VAL A 210 6.53 -36.32 2.87
C VAL A 210 7.04 -34.89 3.06
N LEU A 211 7.06 -34.10 1.98
CA LEU A 211 7.42 -32.68 2.05
C LEU A 211 6.16 -31.82 2.08
N VAL A 212 6.00 -31.00 3.11
CA VAL A 212 4.81 -30.18 3.35
C VAL A 212 5.15 -28.71 3.22
N PHE A 213 4.48 -28.01 2.33
CA PHE A 213 4.66 -26.56 2.14
C PHE A 213 3.65 -25.74 2.94
N LEU A 214 4.17 -24.86 3.81
CA LEU A 214 3.42 -23.98 4.69
C LEU A 214 3.91 -22.53 4.55
N PRO A 215 3.07 -21.52 4.76
CA PRO A 215 3.44 -20.12 4.52
C PRO A 215 4.47 -19.57 5.53
N GLY A 216 4.54 -20.12 6.75
CA GLY A 216 5.46 -19.59 7.76
C GLY A 216 5.70 -20.49 8.96
N ALA A 217 6.64 -20.09 9.82
CA ALA A 217 7.05 -20.85 11.00
C ALA A 217 5.91 -21.07 12.02
N ALA A 218 4.98 -20.12 12.14
CA ALA A 218 3.84 -20.26 13.04
C ALA A 218 2.90 -21.40 12.58
N GLU A 219 2.63 -21.48 11.28
CA GLU A 219 1.84 -22.54 10.67
C GLU A 219 2.55 -23.90 10.78
N ILE A 220 3.88 -23.90 10.55
CA ILE A 220 4.73 -25.10 10.76
C ILE A 220 4.59 -25.61 12.19
N ASN A 221 4.69 -24.75 13.20
CA ASN A 221 4.57 -25.15 14.60
C ASN A 221 3.18 -25.71 14.94
N ARG A 222 2.10 -25.10 14.41
CA ARG A 222 0.73 -25.58 14.61
C ARG A 222 0.51 -26.97 13.97
N VAL A 223 0.96 -27.16 12.74
CA VAL A 223 0.87 -28.46 12.05
C VAL A 223 1.71 -29.51 12.75
N ARG A 224 2.93 -29.16 13.21
CA ARG A 224 3.77 -30.07 13.99
C ARG A 224 3.08 -30.59 15.25
N GLN A 225 2.41 -29.71 15.99
CA GLN A 225 1.64 -30.10 17.18
C GLN A 225 0.47 -31.03 16.89
N MET A 226 -0.05 -30.99 15.64
CA MET A 226 -1.14 -31.88 15.21
C MET A 226 -0.65 -33.23 14.69
N LEU A 227 0.66 -33.42 14.48
CA LEU A 227 1.26 -34.64 13.92
C LEU A 227 1.93 -35.50 15.02
N ASP A 228 1.20 -35.78 16.10
CA ASP A 228 1.70 -36.62 17.16
C ASP A 228 2.08 -38.04 16.67
N GLY A 229 3.19 -38.59 17.18
CA GLY A 229 3.69 -39.92 16.82
C GLY A 229 4.37 -39.99 15.45
N VAL A 230 4.52 -38.88 14.74
CA VAL A 230 5.18 -38.81 13.42
C VAL A 230 6.59 -38.24 13.59
N ASN A 231 7.57 -38.80 12.85
CA ASN A 231 8.92 -38.22 12.77
C ASN A 231 8.85 -36.91 11.93
N VAL A 232 8.78 -35.77 12.59
CA VAL A 232 8.64 -34.45 11.95
C VAL A 232 9.93 -33.66 12.07
N VAL A 233 10.44 -33.19 10.92
CA VAL A 233 11.55 -32.26 10.81
C VAL A 233 11.04 -30.95 10.24
N THR A 234 11.57 -29.80 10.68
CA THR A 234 11.19 -28.48 10.16
C THR A 234 12.30 -27.91 9.29
N LEU A 235 11.93 -27.13 8.24
CA LEU A 235 12.87 -26.51 7.32
C LEU A 235 12.40 -25.10 6.94
N HIS A 236 12.95 -24.08 7.60
CA HIS A 236 12.62 -22.66 7.32
C HIS A 236 13.82 -21.75 7.59
N GLY A 237 13.80 -20.53 7.07
CA GLY A 237 14.93 -19.59 7.11
C GLY A 237 15.39 -19.15 8.51
N ARG A 238 14.54 -19.30 9.54
CA ARG A 238 14.86 -18.95 10.94
C ARG A 238 15.60 -20.05 11.72
N LEU A 239 15.76 -21.23 11.14
CA LEU A 239 16.51 -22.31 11.78
C LEU A 239 18.01 -22.05 11.77
N ALA A 240 18.71 -22.59 12.79
CA ALA A 240 20.15 -22.61 12.77
C ALA A 240 20.67 -23.48 11.60
N ALA A 241 21.82 -23.09 11.03
CA ALA A 241 22.39 -23.81 9.87
C ALA A 241 22.56 -25.32 10.11
N LYS A 242 22.95 -25.72 11.34
CA LYS A 242 23.08 -27.13 11.73
C LYS A 242 21.75 -27.89 11.60
N ASP A 243 20.64 -27.27 11.98
CA ASP A 243 19.32 -27.93 11.96
C ASP A 243 18.79 -28.00 10.52
N GLN A 244 19.08 -26.97 9.70
CA GLN A 244 18.80 -26.98 8.27
C GLN A 244 19.59 -28.09 7.56
N ASP A 245 20.88 -28.20 7.84
CA ASP A 245 21.75 -29.28 7.31
C ASP A 245 21.24 -30.67 7.72
N ALA A 246 20.73 -30.81 8.95
CA ALA A 246 20.14 -32.05 9.43
C ALA A 246 18.87 -32.44 8.65
N ALA A 247 18.03 -31.46 8.30
CA ALA A 247 16.82 -31.69 7.51
C ALA A 247 17.12 -32.13 6.06
N LEU A 248 18.30 -31.79 5.54
CA LEU A 248 18.76 -32.14 4.18
C LEU A 248 19.51 -33.43 4.07
N LYS A 249 19.82 -34.12 5.20
CA LYS A 249 20.49 -35.41 5.18
C LYS A 249 19.50 -36.56 4.96
N PRO A 250 19.90 -37.60 4.20
CA PRO A 250 19.12 -38.83 4.12
C PRO A 250 18.95 -39.46 5.51
N THR A 251 17.79 -40.05 5.77
CA THR A 251 17.51 -40.78 7.03
C THR A 251 17.02 -42.18 6.71
N THR A 252 17.18 -43.08 7.68
CA THR A 252 16.57 -44.39 7.64
C THR A 252 15.15 -44.28 8.20
N GLY A 253 14.15 -44.61 7.40
CA GLY A 253 12.72 -44.51 7.75
C GLY A 253 12.02 -43.26 7.23
N GLN A 254 10.70 -43.34 7.15
CA GLN A 254 9.83 -42.30 6.66
C GLN A 254 9.76 -41.11 7.62
N ARG A 255 9.82 -39.91 7.10
CA ARG A 255 9.67 -38.67 7.86
C ARG A 255 8.80 -37.65 7.12
N VAL A 256 8.32 -36.66 7.89
CA VAL A 256 7.65 -35.48 7.38
C VAL A 256 8.58 -34.27 7.48
N VAL A 257 8.80 -33.56 6.40
CA VAL A 257 9.56 -32.31 6.37
C VAL A 257 8.59 -31.14 6.19
N LEU A 258 8.32 -30.40 7.27
CA LEU A 258 7.49 -29.18 7.21
C LEU A 258 8.36 -28.00 6.76
N ALA A 259 8.08 -27.44 5.60
CA ALA A 259 8.93 -26.43 4.98
C ALA A 259 8.16 -25.16 4.59
N THR A 260 8.87 -24.04 4.54
CA THR A 260 8.44 -22.83 3.83
C THR A 260 8.98 -22.84 2.39
N ALA A 261 8.82 -21.73 1.67
CA ALA A 261 9.38 -21.50 0.33
C ALA A 261 10.89 -21.84 0.17
N VAL A 262 11.62 -22.04 1.24
CA VAL A 262 13.04 -22.45 1.20
C VAL A 262 13.26 -23.79 0.47
N ALA A 263 12.27 -24.67 0.49
CA ALA A 263 12.33 -25.98 -0.18
C ALA A 263 11.73 -25.98 -1.60
N GLU A 264 11.32 -24.83 -2.14
CA GLU A 264 10.68 -24.74 -3.47
C GLU A 264 11.66 -24.93 -4.63
N SER A 265 12.85 -24.31 -4.58
CA SER A 265 13.79 -24.29 -5.70
C SER A 265 15.18 -24.80 -5.34
N SER A 266 15.90 -24.09 -4.52
CA SER A 266 17.35 -24.17 -4.37
C SER A 266 17.86 -25.34 -3.50
N LEU A 267 16.99 -25.97 -2.67
CA LEU A 267 17.38 -27.07 -1.77
C LEU A 267 16.70 -28.38 -2.20
N THR A 268 17.46 -29.46 -2.18
CA THR A 268 16.93 -30.80 -2.44
C THR A 268 16.78 -31.56 -1.11
N VAL A 269 15.56 -31.93 -0.79
CA VAL A 269 15.28 -32.86 0.31
C VAL A 269 15.27 -34.26 -0.31
N PRO A 270 16.19 -35.12 0.08
CA PRO A 270 16.27 -36.49 -0.48
C PRO A 270 15.12 -37.34 0.04
N GLY A 271 14.75 -38.40 -0.72
CA GLY A 271 13.74 -39.39 -0.33
C GLY A 271 12.30 -38.97 -0.44
N VAL A 272 12.00 -37.77 -0.93
CA VAL A 272 10.62 -37.25 -1.06
C VAL A 272 9.85 -38.02 -2.13
N ARG A 273 8.69 -38.58 -1.74
CA ARG A 273 7.72 -39.27 -2.61
C ARG A 273 6.34 -38.62 -2.58
N ALA A 274 6.06 -37.85 -1.54
CA ALA A 274 4.80 -37.11 -1.45
C ALA A 274 5.05 -35.65 -1.15
N VAL A 275 4.22 -34.79 -1.75
CA VAL A 275 4.15 -33.35 -1.47
C VAL A 275 2.76 -33.00 -0.99
N VAL A 276 2.68 -32.27 0.12
CA VAL A 276 1.44 -31.63 0.60
C VAL A 276 1.62 -30.14 0.45
N ASP A 277 0.76 -29.50 -0.33
CA ASP A 277 0.81 -28.07 -0.58
C ASP A 277 -0.40 -27.37 0.05
N SER A 278 -0.13 -26.44 0.99
CA SER A 278 -1.18 -25.61 1.60
C SER A 278 -1.83 -24.61 0.65
N GLY A 279 -1.26 -24.38 -0.55
CA GLY A 279 -1.73 -23.38 -1.51
C GLY A 279 -1.43 -21.94 -1.10
N GLN A 280 -0.60 -21.74 -0.07
CA GLN A 280 -0.26 -20.41 0.44
C GLN A 280 1.25 -20.16 0.45
N SER A 281 1.58 -18.88 0.28
CA SER A 281 2.94 -18.35 0.39
C SER A 281 2.92 -17.08 1.24
N ARG A 282 4.05 -16.77 1.89
CA ARG A 282 4.22 -15.52 2.63
C ARG A 282 5.16 -14.61 1.87
N VAL A 283 4.66 -13.44 1.51
CA VAL A 283 5.41 -12.45 0.72
C VAL A 283 5.55 -11.14 1.50
N PRO A 284 6.70 -10.44 1.39
CA PRO A 284 6.83 -9.11 1.95
C PRO A 284 5.87 -8.14 1.22
N ARG A 285 5.26 -7.24 2.00
CA ARG A 285 4.47 -6.12 1.49
C ARG A 285 4.71 -4.89 2.33
N VAL A 286 4.68 -3.73 1.71
CA VAL A 286 4.79 -2.44 2.40
C VAL A 286 3.46 -1.72 2.35
N ASP A 287 2.97 -1.27 3.51
CA ASP A 287 1.89 -0.29 3.57
C ASP A 287 2.51 1.11 3.36
N HIS A 288 2.61 1.53 2.10
CA HIS A 288 3.23 2.81 1.71
C HIS A 288 2.59 4.03 2.39
N ARG A 289 1.29 3.95 2.75
CA ARG A 289 0.61 5.05 3.44
C ARG A 289 1.06 5.21 4.89
N ARG A 290 1.53 4.13 5.51
CA ARG A 290 1.90 4.09 6.93
C ARG A 290 3.38 3.83 7.17
N GLY A 291 4.14 3.53 6.12
CA GLY A 291 5.58 3.22 6.22
C GLY A 291 5.89 1.97 7.05
N LEU A 292 4.92 1.04 7.17
CA LEU A 292 5.13 -0.20 7.91
C LEU A 292 5.33 -1.37 6.95
N PRO A 293 6.47 -2.06 7.00
CA PRO A 293 6.64 -3.33 6.32
C PRO A 293 5.79 -4.39 7.01
N GLY A 294 5.29 -5.34 6.24
CA GLY A 294 4.52 -6.46 6.75
C GLY A 294 4.71 -7.69 5.87
N LEU A 295 4.33 -8.86 6.41
CA LEU A 295 4.26 -10.09 5.65
C LEU A 295 2.80 -10.41 5.38
N ALA A 296 2.42 -10.47 4.10
CA ALA A 296 1.11 -10.92 3.69
C ALA A 296 1.13 -12.40 3.35
N THR A 297 0.13 -13.15 3.82
CA THR A 297 -0.12 -14.49 3.33
C THR A 297 -1.00 -14.38 2.10
N VAL A 298 -0.51 -14.88 0.97
CA VAL A 298 -1.18 -14.84 -0.32
C VAL A 298 -1.37 -16.26 -0.85
N ARG A 299 -2.25 -16.44 -1.82
CA ARG A 299 -2.34 -17.69 -2.57
C ARG A 299 -1.06 -17.88 -3.39
N THR A 300 -0.61 -19.12 -3.48
CA THR A 300 0.51 -19.47 -4.37
C THR A 300 0.13 -19.28 -5.83
N SER A 301 1.11 -19.09 -6.70
CA SER A 301 0.87 -19.09 -8.15
C SER A 301 0.85 -20.53 -8.72
N ALA A 302 0.30 -20.70 -9.90
CA ALA A 302 0.29 -21.99 -10.60
C ALA A 302 1.73 -22.51 -10.82
N ALA A 303 2.64 -21.66 -11.27
CA ALA A 303 4.06 -22.01 -11.46
C ALA A 303 4.73 -22.50 -10.17
N VAL A 304 4.47 -21.84 -9.03
CA VAL A 304 5.01 -22.26 -7.72
C VAL A 304 4.36 -23.58 -7.27
N ALA A 305 3.06 -23.75 -7.45
CA ALA A 305 2.36 -25.01 -7.14
C ALA A 305 2.93 -26.20 -7.94
N ASP A 306 3.20 -25.99 -9.22
CA ASP A 306 3.81 -27.01 -10.09
C ASP A 306 5.28 -27.27 -9.72
N GLN A 307 6.04 -26.27 -9.34
CA GLN A 307 7.40 -26.40 -8.86
C GLN A 307 7.47 -27.23 -7.54
N ARG A 308 6.52 -26.96 -6.59
CA ARG A 308 6.34 -27.76 -5.38
C ARG A 308 5.97 -29.21 -5.71
N ALA A 309 5.02 -29.40 -6.63
CA ALA A 309 4.58 -30.72 -7.10
C ALA A 309 5.75 -31.52 -7.68
N GLY A 310 6.61 -30.89 -8.49
CA GLY A 310 7.78 -31.52 -9.08
C GLY A 310 8.78 -32.10 -8.07
N ARG A 311 8.66 -31.71 -6.77
CA ARG A 311 9.50 -32.30 -5.72
C ARG A 311 9.15 -33.76 -5.43
N ALA A 312 7.89 -34.18 -5.63
CA ALA A 312 7.46 -35.55 -5.43
C ALA A 312 7.98 -36.52 -6.52
N GLY A 313 8.12 -36.02 -7.76
CA GLY A 313 8.52 -36.82 -8.93
C GLY A 313 10.03 -36.81 -9.23
N ARG A 314 10.89 -36.47 -8.27
CA ARG A 314 12.35 -36.32 -8.52
C ARG A 314 13.12 -37.60 -8.58
N GLU A 315 12.86 -38.51 -7.67
CA GLU A 315 13.63 -39.75 -7.48
C GLU A 315 12.81 -41.01 -7.83
N GLY A 316 11.54 -40.87 -8.18
CA GLY A 316 10.61 -41.89 -8.59
C GLY A 316 9.18 -41.37 -8.68
N PRO A 317 8.21 -42.21 -9.07
CA PRO A 317 6.80 -41.81 -9.07
C PRO A 317 6.35 -41.28 -7.72
N GLY A 318 5.56 -40.23 -7.71
CA GLY A 318 5.17 -39.56 -6.49
C GLY A 318 3.72 -39.10 -6.46
N ARG A 319 3.30 -38.59 -5.31
CA ARG A 319 1.95 -38.04 -5.10
C ARG A 319 1.97 -36.60 -4.60
N VAL A 320 0.97 -35.83 -5.03
CA VAL A 320 0.84 -34.43 -4.66
C VAL A 320 -0.55 -34.22 -4.08
N TYR A 321 -0.63 -33.70 -2.87
CA TYR A 321 -1.87 -33.39 -2.18
C TYR A 321 -2.02 -31.87 -2.10
N ARG A 322 -2.99 -31.32 -2.86
CA ARG A 322 -3.30 -29.89 -2.91
C ARG A 322 -4.45 -29.57 -1.94
N CYS A 323 -4.18 -28.75 -0.93
CA CYS A 323 -5.16 -28.38 0.10
C CYS A 323 -6.12 -27.28 -0.34
N TRP A 324 -6.63 -27.35 -1.59
CA TRP A 324 -7.65 -26.47 -2.16
C TRP A 324 -8.51 -27.23 -3.16
N PRO A 325 -9.73 -26.69 -3.53
CA PRO A 325 -10.58 -27.31 -4.52
C PRO A 325 -9.96 -27.30 -5.92
N GLU A 326 -10.22 -28.34 -6.72
CA GLU A 326 -9.65 -28.47 -8.06
C GLU A 326 -10.02 -27.31 -8.99
N HIS A 327 -11.26 -26.83 -8.94
CA HIS A 327 -11.72 -25.70 -9.77
C HIS A 327 -10.95 -24.39 -9.46
N GLU A 328 -10.39 -24.24 -8.26
CA GLU A 328 -9.58 -23.08 -7.91
C GLU A 328 -8.19 -23.10 -8.57
N GLN A 329 -7.74 -24.25 -9.07
CA GLN A 329 -6.43 -24.35 -9.74
C GLN A 329 -6.34 -23.42 -10.97
N SER A 330 -7.40 -23.32 -11.76
CA SER A 330 -7.45 -22.46 -12.94
C SER A 330 -7.50 -20.95 -12.60
N THR A 331 -7.84 -20.60 -11.36
CA THR A 331 -7.92 -19.21 -10.88
C THR A 331 -6.63 -18.72 -10.23
N LEU A 332 -5.63 -19.57 -10.06
CA LEU A 332 -4.34 -19.18 -9.53
C LEU A 332 -3.62 -18.21 -10.48
N PRO A 333 -2.94 -17.18 -9.98
CA PRO A 333 -2.04 -16.37 -10.79
C PRO A 333 -1.03 -17.28 -11.50
N ARG A 334 -0.75 -17.03 -12.77
CA ARG A 334 0.17 -17.87 -13.56
C ARG A 334 1.57 -17.90 -12.95
N TYR A 335 2.09 -16.74 -12.56
CA TYR A 335 3.42 -16.56 -11.96
C TYR A 335 3.33 -15.80 -10.64
N PRO A 336 4.34 -15.90 -9.75
CA PRO A 336 4.40 -15.07 -8.56
C PRO A 336 4.53 -13.58 -8.94
N GLU A 337 3.97 -12.71 -8.10
CA GLU A 337 4.12 -11.26 -8.27
C GLU A 337 5.60 -10.87 -8.07
N PRO A 338 6.22 -10.14 -9.01
CA PRO A 338 7.61 -9.72 -8.89
C PRO A 338 7.83 -8.87 -7.64
N GLU A 339 8.93 -9.11 -6.93
CA GLU A 339 9.24 -8.41 -5.68
C GLU A 339 9.35 -6.90 -5.87
N ILE A 340 9.82 -6.43 -7.04
CA ILE A 340 9.92 -5.01 -7.40
C ILE A 340 8.58 -4.26 -7.33
N ARG A 341 7.44 -4.95 -7.45
CA ARG A 341 6.11 -4.34 -7.39
C ARG A 341 5.57 -4.17 -5.95
N VAL A 342 6.11 -4.91 -4.98
CA VAL A 342 5.52 -5.03 -3.64
C VAL A 342 6.48 -4.71 -2.50
N ALA A 343 7.78 -4.67 -2.76
CA ALA A 343 8.82 -4.40 -1.78
C ALA A 343 9.01 -2.90 -1.50
N ASP A 344 9.76 -2.60 -0.44
CA ASP A 344 10.31 -1.27 -0.21
C ASP A 344 11.43 -1.01 -1.23
N LEU A 345 11.29 0.04 -2.02
CA LEU A 345 12.24 0.39 -3.07
C LEU A 345 13.30 1.41 -2.62
N THR A 346 13.37 1.77 -1.33
CA THR A 346 14.36 2.74 -0.83
C THR A 346 15.80 2.33 -1.17
N ARG A 347 16.14 1.05 -0.99
CA ARG A 347 17.46 0.54 -1.34
C ARG A 347 17.70 0.54 -2.85
N LEU A 348 16.71 0.09 -3.63
CA LEU A 348 16.77 0.14 -5.09
C LEU A 348 16.99 1.56 -5.59
N ALA A 349 16.27 2.54 -5.06
CA ALA A 349 16.41 3.95 -5.43
C ALA A 349 17.83 4.48 -5.17
N LEU A 350 18.46 4.08 -4.06
CA LEU A 350 19.85 4.46 -3.77
C LEU A 350 20.83 3.80 -4.74
N GLU A 351 20.64 2.50 -5.05
CA GLU A 351 21.49 1.78 -6.02
C GLU A 351 21.38 2.40 -7.42
N LEU A 352 20.15 2.78 -7.85
CA LEU A 352 19.93 3.47 -9.14
C LEU A 352 20.58 4.85 -9.18
N ALA A 353 20.50 5.61 -8.11
CA ALA A 353 21.16 6.91 -8.00
C ALA A 353 22.69 6.77 -8.08
N CYS A 354 23.25 5.77 -7.38
CA CYS A 354 24.70 5.47 -7.44
C CYS A 354 25.15 5.03 -8.84
N TRP A 355 24.30 4.34 -9.59
CA TRP A 355 24.57 3.94 -10.98
C TRP A 355 24.49 5.08 -11.97
N GLY A 356 23.91 6.24 -11.58
CA GLY A 356 23.75 7.41 -12.45
C GLY A 356 22.42 7.49 -13.19
N THR A 357 21.45 6.65 -12.84
CA THR A 357 20.08 6.66 -13.38
C THR A 357 19.03 6.64 -12.26
N PRO A 358 18.81 7.77 -11.56
CA PRO A 358 17.97 7.82 -10.37
C PRO A 358 16.53 7.37 -10.59
N ASP A 359 15.98 7.58 -11.79
CA ASP A 359 14.62 7.17 -12.19
C ASP A 359 14.58 5.75 -12.78
N GLY A 360 15.75 5.15 -13.05
CA GLY A 360 15.88 3.84 -13.64
C GLY A 360 15.46 3.75 -15.11
N SER A 361 15.12 4.87 -15.78
CA SER A 361 14.60 4.90 -17.15
C SER A 361 15.62 4.48 -18.21
N ALA A 362 16.91 4.67 -17.93
CA ALA A 362 17.98 4.30 -18.83
C ALA A 362 18.25 2.78 -18.87
N LEU A 363 17.74 2.01 -17.90
CA LEU A 363 17.97 0.59 -17.78
C LEU A 363 16.88 -0.25 -18.46
N ARG A 364 17.26 -1.42 -18.94
CA ARG A 364 16.34 -2.42 -19.49
C ARG A 364 15.81 -3.32 -18.36
N TRP A 365 14.54 -3.21 -18.06
CA TRP A 365 13.89 -3.95 -16.97
C TRP A 365 13.06 -5.11 -17.49
N TRP A 366 13.00 -6.19 -16.72
CA TRP A 366 11.98 -7.22 -16.90
C TRP A 366 10.59 -6.69 -16.50
N ASP A 367 10.51 -6.06 -15.32
CA ASP A 367 9.42 -5.19 -14.90
C ASP A 367 10.06 -3.91 -14.35
N ALA A 368 9.67 -2.76 -14.87
CA ALA A 368 10.15 -1.48 -14.37
C ALA A 368 9.63 -1.23 -12.95
N PRO A 369 10.43 -0.56 -12.09
CA PRO A 369 9.97 -0.20 -10.76
C PRO A 369 8.73 0.71 -10.85
N PRO A 370 7.66 0.48 -10.03
CA PRO A 370 6.50 1.36 -10.00
C PRO A 370 6.90 2.78 -9.59
N GLU A 371 6.53 3.77 -10.39
CA GLU A 371 6.93 5.19 -10.20
C GLU A 371 6.61 5.70 -8.79
N GLY A 372 5.39 5.43 -8.31
CA GLY A 372 4.98 5.86 -6.97
C GLY A 372 5.80 5.23 -5.83
N ALA A 373 6.17 3.95 -5.96
CA ALA A 373 7.00 3.26 -4.97
C ALA A 373 8.46 3.74 -5.03
N LEU A 374 8.99 3.98 -6.22
CA LEU A 374 10.33 4.53 -6.41
C LEU A 374 10.42 5.93 -5.82
N LYS A 375 9.45 6.80 -6.12
CA LYS A 375 9.36 8.16 -5.57
C LYS A 375 9.25 8.17 -4.05
N ALA A 376 8.48 7.25 -3.46
CA ALA A 376 8.42 7.08 -2.01
C ALA A 376 9.80 6.72 -1.43
N GLY A 377 10.53 5.81 -2.08
CA GLY A 377 11.90 5.47 -1.71
C GLY A 377 12.87 6.65 -1.81
N GLN A 378 12.78 7.44 -2.87
CA GLN A 378 13.56 8.68 -3.05
C GLN A 378 13.25 9.71 -1.97
N THR A 379 11.99 9.89 -1.61
CA THR A 379 11.61 10.79 -0.50
C THR A 379 12.29 10.38 0.81
N VAL A 380 12.27 9.09 1.14
CA VAL A 380 12.99 8.58 2.31
C VAL A 380 14.49 8.87 2.20
N LEU A 381 15.10 8.72 1.04
CA LEU A 381 16.54 9.00 0.84
C LEU A 381 16.86 10.49 0.97
N HIS A 382 15.98 11.38 0.54
CA HIS A 382 16.12 12.83 0.79
C HIS A 382 16.06 13.15 2.29
N ASP A 383 15.11 12.56 3.02
CA ASP A 383 15.00 12.72 4.48
C ASP A 383 16.23 12.19 5.23
N LEU A 384 16.89 11.17 4.67
CA LEU A 384 18.16 10.63 5.17
C LEU A 384 19.39 11.43 4.71
N HIS A 385 19.22 12.48 3.91
CA HIS A 385 20.29 13.22 3.25
C HIS A 385 21.22 12.35 2.41
N ALA A 386 20.67 11.29 1.81
CA ALA A 386 21.40 10.38 0.92
C ALA A 386 21.37 10.84 -0.54
N LEU A 387 20.40 11.67 -0.92
CA LEU A 387 20.28 12.26 -2.27
C LEU A 387 20.31 13.78 -2.23
N ASN A 388 20.86 14.37 -3.29
CA ASN A 388 20.72 15.78 -3.62
C ASN A 388 19.36 16.06 -4.25
N ASN A 389 19.00 17.34 -4.42
CA ASN A 389 17.71 17.74 -5.01
C ASN A 389 17.54 17.28 -6.48
N ASP A 390 18.62 17.04 -7.18
CA ASP A 390 18.64 16.50 -8.55
C ASP A 390 18.57 14.96 -8.62
N GLY A 391 18.46 14.29 -7.48
CA GLY A 391 18.40 12.84 -7.36
C GLY A 391 19.77 12.15 -7.39
N THR A 392 20.86 12.88 -7.52
CA THR A 392 22.22 12.29 -7.44
C THR A 392 22.57 11.91 -6.00
N PRO A 393 23.40 10.87 -5.78
CA PRO A 393 23.79 10.48 -4.43
C PRO A 393 24.77 11.48 -3.81
N THR A 394 24.54 11.84 -2.54
CA THR A 394 25.52 12.57 -1.74
C THR A 394 26.69 11.65 -1.35
N ASP A 395 27.80 12.21 -0.84
CA ASP A 395 28.89 11.41 -0.26
C ASP A 395 28.39 10.50 0.86
N ARG A 396 27.40 10.97 1.62
CA ARG A 396 26.72 10.18 2.65
C ARG A 396 25.93 9.04 2.01
N GLY A 397 25.20 9.30 0.95
CA GLY A 397 24.44 8.27 0.21
C GLY A 397 25.36 7.18 -0.32
N ARG A 398 26.51 7.53 -0.91
CA ARG A 398 27.51 6.55 -1.37
C ARG A 398 28.01 5.68 -0.23
N LYS A 399 28.38 6.26 0.91
CA LYS A 399 28.78 5.52 2.11
C LYS A 399 27.66 4.58 2.61
N MET A 400 26.38 5.02 2.54
CA MET A 400 25.26 4.16 2.90
C MET A 400 25.14 2.94 1.96
N ALA A 401 25.32 3.12 0.65
CA ALA A 401 25.30 2.03 -0.32
C ALA A 401 26.43 1.02 -0.04
N ASP A 402 27.64 1.49 0.27
CA ASP A 402 28.82 0.66 0.57
C ASP A 402 28.60 -0.25 1.79
N VAL A 403 27.89 0.21 2.82
CA VAL A 403 27.57 -0.61 4.01
C VAL A 403 26.76 -1.84 3.63
N GLY A 404 25.91 -1.73 2.61
CA GLY A 404 25.07 -2.83 2.10
C GLY A 404 23.96 -3.24 3.08
N LEU A 405 23.48 -2.29 3.86
CA LEU A 405 22.28 -2.37 4.69
C LEU A 405 21.12 -1.66 3.99
N HIS A 406 19.93 -1.80 4.55
CA HIS A 406 18.84 -0.87 4.23
C HIS A 406 19.30 0.57 4.56
N PRO A 407 19.06 1.60 3.71
CA PRO A 407 19.57 2.95 3.92
C PRO A 407 19.30 3.54 5.31
N ARG A 408 18.16 3.24 5.90
CA ARG A 408 17.82 3.67 7.28
C ARG A 408 18.79 3.11 8.32
N LEU A 409 19.13 1.82 8.22
CA LEU A 409 20.10 1.18 9.12
C LEU A 409 21.53 1.66 8.84
N ALA A 410 21.86 1.88 7.57
CA ALA A 410 23.15 2.45 7.19
C ALA A 410 23.34 3.86 7.77
N ARG A 411 22.28 4.71 7.71
CA ARG A 411 22.29 6.01 8.40
C ARG A 411 22.59 5.87 9.88
N ALA A 412 21.84 4.99 10.57
CA ALA A 412 21.99 4.81 12.01
C ALA A 412 23.39 4.30 12.39
N LEU A 413 24.03 3.50 11.52
CA LEU A 413 25.41 3.08 11.69
C LEU A 413 26.41 4.24 11.54
N LEU A 414 26.23 5.06 10.50
CA LEU A 414 27.13 6.18 10.22
C LEU A 414 27.03 7.27 11.30
N ASP A 415 25.83 7.53 11.83
CA ASP A 415 25.59 8.54 12.86
C ASP A 415 25.87 8.03 14.28
N GLY A 416 25.55 6.78 14.58
CA GLY A 416 25.76 6.14 15.88
C GLY A 416 27.14 5.51 16.06
N GLY A 417 27.93 5.41 14.99
CA GLY A 417 29.30 4.89 15.03
C GLY A 417 29.41 3.41 15.38
N LYS A 418 30.61 2.99 15.78
CA LYS A 418 30.92 1.57 16.11
C LYS A 418 30.01 0.99 17.16
N GLN A 419 29.56 1.77 18.10
CA GLN A 419 28.73 1.33 19.20
C GLN A 419 27.29 1.00 18.77
N ALA A 420 26.81 1.54 17.64
CA ALA A 420 25.54 1.20 17.06
C ALA A 420 25.51 -0.18 16.36
N ALA A 421 26.68 -0.73 16.05
CA ALA A 421 26.82 -1.98 15.29
C ALA A 421 26.09 -3.15 15.92
N ASP A 422 26.09 -3.26 17.25
CA ASP A 422 25.41 -4.32 18.00
C ASP A 422 23.89 -4.30 17.79
N VAL A 423 23.32 -3.12 17.90
CA VAL A 423 21.87 -2.90 17.69
C VAL A 423 21.51 -3.16 16.25
N ILE A 424 22.28 -2.59 15.32
CA ILE A 424 22.00 -2.71 13.88
C ILE A 424 22.15 -4.14 13.40
N ALA A 425 23.13 -4.89 13.89
CA ALA A 425 23.27 -6.32 13.57
C ALA A 425 22.04 -7.16 13.98
N LEU A 426 21.35 -6.75 15.06
CA LEU A 426 20.11 -7.37 15.49
C LEU A 426 18.91 -6.90 14.64
N LEU A 427 18.84 -5.60 14.32
CA LEU A 427 17.76 -5.04 13.52
C LEU A 427 17.77 -5.52 12.06
N ASP A 428 18.94 -5.79 11.51
CA ASP A 428 19.09 -6.28 10.14
C ASP A 428 18.70 -7.75 9.98
N ASP A 429 18.67 -8.51 11.07
CA ASP A 429 18.30 -9.92 11.10
C ASP A 429 17.27 -10.19 12.19
N ASP A 430 16.01 -9.91 11.89
CA ASP A 430 14.86 -10.10 12.77
C ASP A 430 14.64 -11.56 13.22
N THR A 431 15.38 -12.51 12.60
CA THR A 431 15.32 -13.92 12.97
C THR A 431 16.11 -14.25 14.23
N LEU A 432 16.89 -13.29 14.73
CA LEU A 432 17.77 -13.48 15.90
C LEU A 432 17.03 -13.37 17.24
N THR A 433 15.82 -12.81 17.24
CA THR A 433 15.05 -12.63 18.48
C THR A 433 13.54 -12.74 18.24
N ASP A 434 12.84 -13.22 19.27
CA ASP A 434 11.38 -13.14 19.41
C ASP A 434 10.98 -12.19 20.56
N ASP A 435 11.95 -11.54 21.21
CA ASP A 435 11.68 -10.56 22.28
C ASP A 435 11.12 -9.27 21.70
N VAL A 436 10.22 -8.65 22.46
CA VAL A 436 9.66 -7.34 22.12
C VAL A 436 10.53 -6.20 22.65
N ASP A 437 11.22 -6.44 23.77
CA ASP A 437 12.17 -5.48 24.36
C ASP A 437 13.56 -5.67 23.74
N LEU A 438 14.05 -4.62 23.08
CA LEU A 438 15.34 -4.61 22.39
C LEU A 438 16.53 -4.84 23.32
N GLU A 439 16.50 -4.30 24.54
CA GLU A 439 17.57 -4.52 25.49
C GLU A 439 17.65 -5.98 25.95
N SER A 440 16.48 -6.61 26.18
CA SER A 440 16.40 -8.03 26.49
C SER A 440 16.93 -8.88 25.33
N ALA A 441 16.52 -8.54 24.11
CA ALA A 441 16.97 -9.17 22.88
C ALA A 441 18.51 -9.10 22.72
N LEU A 442 19.09 -7.91 22.94
CA LEU A 442 20.55 -7.71 22.86
C LEU A 442 21.31 -8.53 23.89
N ARG A 443 20.78 -8.68 25.11
CA ARG A 443 21.41 -9.54 26.14
C ARG A 443 21.46 -11.01 25.71
N LYS A 444 20.36 -11.51 25.13
CA LYS A 444 20.22 -12.92 24.71
C LYS A 444 21.04 -13.25 23.47
N VAL A 445 21.10 -12.32 22.49
CA VAL A 445 21.77 -12.58 21.21
C VAL A 445 23.30 -12.64 21.32
N LYS A 446 23.90 -12.17 22.42
CA LYS A 446 25.36 -12.18 22.65
C LYS A 446 25.99 -13.57 22.52
N SER A 447 25.24 -14.65 22.74
CA SER A 447 25.68 -16.02 22.52
C SER A 447 25.75 -16.44 21.06
N SER A 448 25.06 -15.73 20.16
CA SER A 448 25.00 -16.04 18.72
C SER A 448 26.31 -15.71 18.03
N GLN A 449 26.96 -16.68 17.43
CA GLN A 449 28.17 -16.50 16.61
C GLN A 449 27.86 -15.69 15.33
N ARG A 450 26.64 -15.85 14.76
CA ARG A 450 26.18 -15.15 13.57
C ARG A 450 26.06 -13.66 13.85
N TRP A 451 25.42 -13.31 14.95
CA TRP A 451 25.28 -11.91 15.37
C TRP A 451 26.65 -11.26 15.64
N ARG A 452 27.54 -11.94 16.38
CA ARG A 452 28.88 -11.42 16.69
C ARG A 452 29.70 -11.09 15.43
N ARG A 453 29.69 -11.98 14.43
CA ARG A 453 30.39 -11.74 13.15
C ARG A 453 29.83 -10.52 12.42
N GLU A 454 28.51 -10.38 12.39
CA GLU A 454 27.90 -9.25 11.73
C GLU A 454 28.13 -7.93 12.47
N SER A 455 28.01 -7.93 13.81
CA SER A 455 28.35 -6.76 14.64
C SER A 455 29.80 -6.32 14.42
N GLN A 456 30.77 -7.28 14.44
CA GLN A 456 32.17 -6.94 14.16
C GLN A 456 32.40 -6.39 12.76
N ARG A 457 31.72 -6.94 11.74
CA ARG A 457 31.79 -6.43 10.37
C ARG A 457 31.28 -5.01 10.27
N LEU A 458 30.13 -4.72 10.89
CA LEU A 458 29.53 -3.39 10.89
C LEU A 458 30.37 -2.39 11.67
N ALA A 459 30.90 -2.79 12.81
CA ALA A 459 31.80 -1.94 13.61
C ALA A 459 33.08 -1.56 12.85
N ALA A 460 33.60 -2.47 11.99
CA ALA A 460 34.76 -2.15 11.15
C ALA A 460 34.46 -1.14 10.04
N MET A 461 33.20 -1.00 9.61
CA MET A 461 32.76 -0.05 8.58
C MET A 461 32.23 1.28 9.15
N ALA A 462 31.97 1.29 10.46
CA ALA A 462 31.40 2.46 11.13
C ALA A 462 32.50 3.48 11.51
N PRO A 463 32.20 4.78 11.52
CA PRO A 463 33.10 5.79 12.07
C PRO A 463 33.30 5.60 13.56
N HIS A 464 34.43 6.08 14.10
CA HIS A 464 34.65 6.10 15.52
C HIS A 464 33.89 7.28 16.14
N THR A 465 33.08 7.02 17.16
CA THR A 465 32.37 8.04 17.94
C THR A 465 32.54 7.74 19.43
N ASP A 466 32.66 8.76 20.24
CA ASP A 466 32.82 8.63 21.72
C ASP A 466 31.46 8.51 22.44
N ALA A 467 30.34 8.61 21.70
CA ALA A 467 29.02 8.57 22.31
C ALA A 467 28.65 7.16 22.80
N PRO A 468 28.08 7.02 24.01
CA PRO A 468 27.63 5.73 24.50
C PRO A 468 26.54 5.13 23.62
N SER A 469 26.51 3.80 23.55
CA SER A 469 25.46 3.09 22.80
C SER A 469 24.15 3.13 23.57
N ASP A 470 23.23 3.97 23.11
CA ASP A 470 21.83 3.91 23.52
C ASP A 470 21.01 3.20 22.44
N PRO A 471 20.46 2.00 22.73
CA PRO A 471 19.65 1.26 21.76
C PRO A 471 18.46 2.06 21.23
N ALA A 472 17.80 2.88 22.07
CA ALA A 472 16.70 3.73 21.65
C ALA A 472 17.14 4.79 20.65
N LYS A 473 18.31 5.41 20.87
CA LYS A 473 18.89 6.40 19.96
C LYS A 473 19.23 5.79 18.61
N VAL A 474 19.79 4.57 18.58
CA VAL A 474 20.09 3.87 17.32
C VAL A 474 18.82 3.57 16.54
N VAL A 475 17.75 3.11 17.21
CA VAL A 475 16.45 2.90 16.58
C VAL A 475 15.86 4.21 16.08
N ALA A 476 15.93 5.28 16.86
CA ALA A 476 15.41 6.60 16.50
C ALA A 476 16.16 7.21 15.30
N LEU A 477 17.47 7.00 15.20
CA LEU A 477 18.26 7.40 14.02
C LEU A 477 17.85 6.63 12.75
N ALA A 478 17.50 5.33 12.88
CA ALA A 478 17.04 4.53 11.76
C ALA A 478 15.60 4.88 11.36
N TYR A 479 14.74 5.12 12.33
CA TYR A 479 13.29 5.27 12.16
C TYR A 479 12.74 6.45 12.96
N PRO A 480 13.12 7.70 12.67
CA PRO A 480 12.69 8.88 13.42
C PRO A 480 11.17 9.00 13.48
N GLU A 481 10.49 8.66 12.40
CA GLU A 481 9.03 8.69 12.29
C GLU A 481 8.31 7.62 13.14
N ARG A 482 9.05 6.67 13.73
CA ARG A 482 8.52 5.60 14.59
C ARG A 482 8.78 5.84 16.09
N LEU A 483 9.36 6.98 16.46
CA LEU A 483 9.31 7.43 17.85
C LEU A 483 7.85 7.62 18.24
N ALA A 484 7.43 7.05 19.36
CA ALA A 484 6.03 6.93 19.70
C ALA A 484 5.74 7.31 21.14
N ARG A 485 4.65 8.03 21.36
CA ARG A 485 4.15 8.42 22.69
C ARG A 485 2.89 7.66 23.04
N ARG A 486 2.77 7.24 24.28
CA ARG A 486 1.57 6.61 24.82
C ARG A 486 0.37 7.56 24.75
N ARG A 487 -0.78 7.07 24.29
CA ARG A 487 -2.00 7.89 24.10
C ARG A 487 -2.68 8.28 25.41
N ALA A 488 -2.63 7.42 26.41
CA ALA A 488 -3.20 7.66 27.75
C ALA A 488 -2.45 6.81 28.78
N ALA A 489 -2.47 7.20 30.05
CA ALA A 489 -1.69 6.59 31.14
C ALA A 489 -1.82 5.07 31.24
N GLU A 490 -3.04 4.54 31.13
CA GLU A 490 -3.35 3.11 31.22
C GLU A 490 -3.41 2.42 29.85
N SER A 491 -3.11 3.14 28.75
CA SER A 491 -3.22 2.59 27.40
C SER A 491 -1.90 1.88 26.98
N ARG A 492 -2.03 0.75 26.32
CA ARG A 492 -0.93 0.10 25.59
C ARG A 492 -0.82 0.56 24.15
N VAL A 493 -1.63 1.55 23.75
CA VAL A 493 -1.59 2.12 22.39
C VAL A 493 -0.68 3.35 22.39
N TYR A 494 0.28 3.33 21.49
CA TYR A 494 1.25 4.39 21.26
C TYR A 494 0.98 5.03 19.90
N LEU A 495 1.09 6.36 19.82
CA LEU A 495 1.01 7.13 18.58
C LEU A 495 2.43 7.43 18.10
N MET A 496 2.79 6.96 16.93
CA MET A 496 4.07 7.27 16.30
C MET A 496 4.07 8.67 15.70
N ALA A 497 5.25 9.25 15.53
CA ALA A 497 5.44 10.58 14.95
C ALA A 497 4.88 10.71 13.52
N ASN A 498 4.73 9.59 12.77
CA ASN A 498 4.06 9.57 11.48
C ASN A 498 2.52 9.51 11.55
N GLY A 499 1.93 9.55 12.74
CA GLY A 499 0.48 9.49 12.95
C GLY A 499 -0.12 8.08 13.02
N THR A 500 0.67 7.03 12.83
CA THR A 500 0.19 5.64 12.93
C THR A 500 0.15 5.19 14.39
N ALA A 501 -0.97 4.57 14.81
CA ALA A 501 -1.08 3.99 16.14
C ALA A 501 -0.68 2.52 16.15
N VAL A 502 0.07 2.12 17.19
CA VAL A 502 0.54 0.75 17.41
C VAL A 502 0.24 0.30 18.84
N GLU A 503 0.04 -0.99 19.02
CA GLU A 503 -0.27 -1.58 20.32
C GLU A 503 0.91 -2.43 20.82
N LEU A 504 1.29 -2.18 22.07
CA LEU A 504 2.33 -2.96 22.75
C LEU A 504 1.72 -4.26 23.32
N PRO A 505 2.31 -5.44 23.05
CA PRO A 505 1.88 -6.68 23.66
C PRO A 505 1.97 -6.63 25.19
N PRO A 506 1.13 -7.37 25.94
CA PRO A 506 1.18 -7.42 27.39
C PRO A 506 2.45 -8.12 27.89
N GLY A 507 2.92 -7.73 29.08
CA GLY A 507 3.98 -8.43 29.79
C GLY A 507 5.41 -8.20 29.24
N THR A 508 5.61 -7.14 28.45
CA THR A 508 6.91 -6.81 27.85
C THR A 508 7.83 -5.98 28.75
N GLY A 509 7.30 -5.41 29.85
CA GLY A 509 8.04 -4.48 30.71
C GLY A 509 8.23 -3.07 30.12
N LEU A 510 7.85 -2.88 28.85
CA LEU A 510 7.91 -1.56 28.18
C LEU A 510 6.69 -0.69 28.43
N ASP A 511 5.62 -1.24 28.98
CA ASP A 511 4.37 -0.57 29.32
C ASP A 511 4.48 0.49 30.42
N ARG A 512 5.58 0.51 31.17
CA ARG A 512 5.90 1.57 32.13
C ARG A 512 6.42 2.88 31.50
N TRP A 513 6.89 2.81 30.23
CA TRP A 513 7.49 3.95 29.55
C TRP A 513 6.45 4.75 28.77
N GLU A 514 6.53 6.08 28.87
CA GLU A 514 5.65 6.97 28.09
C GLU A 514 6.07 7.02 26.63
N TRP A 515 7.37 6.90 26.34
CA TRP A 515 7.94 6.97 25.01
C TRP A 515 8.63 5.67 24.64
N LEU A 516 8.51 5.30 23.38
CA LEU A 516 9.18 4.15 22.78
C LEU A 516 9.80 4.52 21.44
N ALA A 517 10.99 3.97 21.17
CA ALA A 517 11.58 3.91 19.85
C ALA A 517 11.23 2.55 19.22
N ILE A 518 10.37 2.54 18.20
CA ILE A 518 9.82 1.31 17.61
C ILE A 518 10.65 0.89 16.43
N ALA A 519 11.37 -0.22 16.57
CA ALA A 519 12.20 -0.80 15.53
C ALA A 519 11.36 -1.61 14.53
N VAL A 520 10.50 -2.50 15.03
CA VAL A 520 9.67 -3.37 14.20
C VAL A 520 8.22 -3.34 14.69
N ALA A 521 7.31 -3.04 13.78
CA ALA A 521 5.88 -3.19 13.99
C ALA A 521 5.26 -3.79 12.72
N ASP A 522 4.27 -4.65 12.89
CA ASP A 522 3.49 -5.20 11.80
C ASP A 522 1.99 -4.91 11.97
N ARG A 523 1.25 -4.95 10.88
CA ARG A 523 -0.20 -4.81 10.91
C ARG A 523 -0.84 -5.81 9.96
N LYS A 524 -1.80 -6.56 10.48
CA LYS A 524 -2.62 -7.45 9.66
C LYS A 524 -3.77 -6.66 9.03
N PRO A 525 -4.22 -7.03 7.83
CA PRO A 525 -5.42 -6.47 7.24
C PRO A 525 -6.62 -6.61 8.22
N GLY A 526 -7.37 -5.53 8.41
CA GLY A 526 -8.53 -5.50 9.33
C GLY A 526 -8.21 -5.16 10.80
N GLU A 527 -6.95 -5.15 11.22
CA GLU A 527 -6.59 -4.71 12.58
C GLU A 527 -6.65 -3.18 12.70
N LYS A 528 -7.16 -2.68 13.83
CA LYS A 528 -7.28 -1.24 14.10
C LYS A 528 -5.90 -0.60 14.30
N HIS A 529 -5.00 -1.29 14.98
CA HIS A 529 -3.64 -0.83 15.31
C HIS A 529 -2.61 -1.83 14.82
N GLY A 530 -1.41 -1.34 14.50
CA GLY A 530 -0.26 -2.21 14.30
C GLY A 530 0.19 -2.83 15.63
N LYS A 531 0.87 -3.98 15.59
CA LYS A 531 1.48 -4.61 16.77
C LYS A 531 2.98 -4.33 16.83
N VAL A 532 3.45 -3.87 17.99
CA VAL A 532 4.88 -3.73 18.24
C VAL A 532 5.51 -5.13 18.35
N ARG A 533 6.58 -5.34 17.59
CA ARG A 533 7.37 -6.58 17.59
C ARG A 533 8.73 -6.40 18.24
N LEU A 534 9.32 -5.20 18.10
CA LEU A 534 10.59 -4.87 18.73
C LEU A 534 10.63 -3.37 18.97
N ALA A 535 10.94 -2.96 20.20
CA ALA A 535 11.06 -1.57 20.59
C ALA A 535 12.07 -1.39 21.73
N ALA A 536 12.58 -0.18 21.88
CA ALA A 536 13.36 0.25 23.02
C ALA A 536 12.63 1.32 23.81
N ALA A 537 12.88 1.40 25.12
CA ALA A 537 12.42 2.49 25.96
C ALA A 537 13.10 3.79 25.51
N ALA A 538 12.32 4.86 25.38
CA ALA A 538 12.77 6.17 24.97
C ALA A 538 12.24 7.25 25.93
N ASP A 539 12.65 8.50 25.73
CA ASP A 539 12.17 9.64 26.47
C ASP A 539 11.81 10.83 25.55
N ALA A 540 11.29 11.88 26.14
CA ALA A 540 10.87 13.09 25.41
C ALA A 540 12.06 13.87 24.85
N ASP A 541 13.21 13.81 25.51
CA ASP A 541 14.41 14.54 25.11
C ASP A 541 14.99 13.93 23.84
N LEU A 542 15.12 12.60 23.78
CA LEU A 542 15.49 11.87 22.57
C LEU A 542 14.50 12.15 21.42
N ALA A 543 13.19 12.13 21.70
CA ALA A 543 12.19 12.39 20.68
C ALA A 543 12.32 13.83 20.13
N THR A 544 12.62 14.80 21.00
CA THR A 544 12.82 16.19 20.62
C THR A 544 14.12 16.37 19.82
N GLU A 545 15.22 15.73 20.25
CA GLU A 545 16.51 15.74 19.55
C GLU A 545 16.39 15.23 18.11
N ILE A 546 15.69 14.10 17.94
CA ILE A 546 15.67 13.39 16.64
C ILE A 546 14.62 13.93 15.68
N ILE A 547 13.39 14.20 16.15
CA ILE A 547 12.29 14.66 15.29
C ILE A 547 12.35 16.17 15.06
N GLY A 548 12.79 16.91 16.05
CA GLY A 548 12.69 18.36 16.08
C GLY A 548 11.31 18.86 16.52
N LEU A 549 11.31 19.84 17.39
CA LEU A 549 10.09 20.48 17.89
C LEU A 549 9.52 21.44 16.84
N SER A 550 8.29 21.24 16.45
CA SER A 550 7.52 22.17 15.63
C SER A 550 6.52 22.92 16.51
N GLU A 551 6.54 24.24 16.45
CA GLU A 551 5.53 25.10 17.08
C GLU A 551 4.83 25.90 15.97
N LYS A 552 3.51 25.75 15.87
CA LYS A 552 2.70 26.42 14.84
C LYS A 552 1.40 26.91 15.42
N ASP A 553 0.98 28.07 14.94
CA ASP A 553 -0.34 28.58 15.20
C ASP A 553 -1.29 27.94 14.18
N GLU A 554 -2.33 27.27 14.69
CA GLU A 554 -3.35 26.60 13.90
C GLU A 554 -4.69 27.25 14.13
N VAL A 555 -5.33 27.67 13.05
CA VAL A 555 -6.68 28.20 13.05
C VAL A 555 -7.51 27.30 12.16
N SER A 556 -8.59 26.76 12.68
CA SER A 556 -9.46 25.82 11.99
C SER A 556 -10.93 26.03 12.34
N TRP A 557 -11.81 25.51 11.52
CA TRP A 557 -13.23 25.49 11.81
C TRP A 557 -13.63 24.18 12.47
N ASN A 558 -14.29 24.28 13.65
CA ASN A 558 -14.90 23.14 14.31
C ASN A 558 -16.21 23.58 14.98
N GLY A 559 -17.21 23.96 14.13
CA GLY A 559 -18.46 24.54 14.58
C GLY A 559 -18.34 26.03 15.02
N ASP A 560 -17.12 26.48 15.25
CA ASP A 560 -16.68 27.86 15.41
C ASP A 560 -15.19 27.97 15.03
N VAL A 561 -14.63 29.16 14.99
CA VAL A 561 -13.20 29.39 14.81
C VAL A 561 -12.46 28.93 16.06
N VAL A 562 -11.58 27.95 15.90
CA VAL A 562 -10.69 27.45 16.96
C VAL A 562 -9.27 27.83 16.60
N ALA A 563 -8.66 28.70 17.39
CA ALA A 563 -7.29 29.15 17.23
C ALA A 563 -6.43 28.61 18.39
N ARG A 564 -5.36 27.88 18.07
CA ARG A 564 -4.47 27.26 19.06
C ARG A 564 -3.03 27.40 18.62
N ARG A 565 -2.15 27.56 19.59
CA ARG A 565 -0.71 27.34 19.41
C ARG A 565 -0.41 25.90 19.77
N VAL A 566 0.06 25.14 18.79
CA VAL A 566 0.30 23.70 18.93
C VAL A 566 1.80 23.43 18.86
N ARG A 567 2.32 22.77 19.90
CA ARG A 567 3.66 22.20 19.91
C ARG A 567 3.59 20.73 19.65
N ARG A 568 4.34 20.25 18.64
CA ARG A 568 4.29 18.85 18.23
C ARG A 568 5.64 18.29 17.82
N LEU A 569 5.74 16.96 17.91
CA LEU A 569 6.81 16.15 17.31
C LEU A 569 6.18 15.28 16.21
N GLY A 570 6.32 15.69 14.95
CA GLY A 570 5.56 15.10 13.87
C GLY A 570 4.04 15.19 14.11
N ALA A 571 3.34 14.04 14.13
CA ALA A 571 1.91 13.99 14.44
C ALA A 571 1.58 13.96 15.94
N ILE A 572 2.59 13.86 16.83
CA ILE A 572 2.39 13.80 18.27
C ILE A 572 2.26 15.20 18.84
N VAL A 573 1.08 15.53 19.32
CA VAL A 573 0.83 16.81 20.01
C VAL A 573 1.35 16.73 21.44
N LEU A 574 2.25 17.66 21.78
CA LEU A 574 2.79 17.78 23.13
C LEU A 574 1.94 18.72 23.99
N THR A 575 1.63 19.89 23.45
CA THR A 575 0.81 20.90 24.13
C THR A 575 -0.02 21.67 23.12
N GLU A 576 -1.24 21.99 23.52
CA GLU A 576 -2.12 22.92 22.83
C GLU A 576 -2.48 24.05 23.78
N LYS A 577 -2.32 25.30 23.34
CA LYS A 577 -2.73 26.47 24.10
C LYS A 577 -3.63 27.35 23.24
N PRO A 578 -4.72 27.90 23.79
CA PRO A 578 -5.55 28.85 23.07
C PRO A 578 -4.68 30.03 22.59
N LEU A 579 -4.91 30.45 21.35
CA LEU A 579 -4.23 31.60 20.75
C LEU A 579 -5.13 32.84 20.87
N ALA A 580 -4.71 33.83 21.66
CA ALA A 580 -5.53 34.99 21.92
C ALA A 580 -5.68 35.92 20.71
N THR A 581 -4.63 36.03 19.91
CA THR A 581 -4.57 36.89 18.71
C THR A 581 -4.13 36.07 17.50
N PRO A 582 -5.08 35.32 16.87
CA PRO A 582 -4.77 34.57 15.65
C PRO A 582 -4.56 35.52 14.47
N ASP A 583 -3.81 35.07 13.48
CA ASP A 583 -3.65 35.77 12.20
C ASP A 583 -5.03 35.99 11.53
N PRO A 584 -5.40 37.24 11.20
CA PRO A 584 -6.68 37.56 10.57
C PRO A 584 -6.93 36.76 9.28
N ALA A 585 -5.91 36.56 8.44
CA ALA A 585 -6.05 35.81 7.19
C ALA A 585 -6.37 34.32 7.46
N ALA A 586 -5.76 33.74 8.51
CA ALA A 586 -6.06 32.36 8.90
C ALA A 586 -7.49 32.24 9.50
N VAL A 587 -7.97 33.25 10.23
CA VAL A 587 -9.37 33.32 10.69
C VAL A 587 -10.33 33.38 9.54
N GLU A 588 -10.09 34.25 8.55
CA GLU A 588 -10.92 34.33 7.34
C GLU A 588 -10.94 33.01 6.57
N ALA A 589 -9.80 32.35 6.43
CA ALA A 589 -9.73 31.02 5.79
C ALA A 589 -10.58 29.97 6.52
N ALA A 590 -10.50 29.93 7.86
CA ALA A 590 -11.32 29.04 8.69
C ALA A 590 -12.82 29.36 8.59
N LEU A 591 -13.21 30.64 8.57
CA LEU A 591 -14.60 31.05 8.39
C LEU A 591 -15.14 30.63 7.00
N ARG A 592 -14.34 30.79 5.95
CA ARG A 592 -14.69 30.34 4.59
C ARG A 592 -14.84 28.82 4.52
N GLU A 593 -13.97 28.08 5.23
CA GLU A 593 -14.08 26.62 5.36
C GLU A 593 -15.38 26.25 6.08
N GLY A 594 -15.73 26.95 7.17
CA GLY A 594 -16.98 26.77 7.89
C GLY A 594 -18.22 26.96 7.01
N ILE A 595 -18.23 28.01 6.20
CA ILE A 595 -19.31 28.27 5.24
C ILE A 595 -19.40 27.14 4.19
N ARG A 596 -18.27 26.63 3.70
CA ARG A 596 -18.26 25.48 2.76
C ARG A 596 -18.75 24.19 3.40
N ALA A 597 -18.39 23.94 4.64
CA ALA A 597 -18.72 22.71 5.37
C ALA A 597 -20.19 22.65 5.82
N GLU A 598 -20.73 23.78 6.33
CA GLU A 598 -22.10 23.84 6.91
C GLU A 598 -23.13 24.46 5.94
N GLY A 599 -22.67 25.01 4.82
CA GLY A 599 -23.51 25.65 3.81
C GLY A 599 -23.92 27.08 4.16
N LEU A 600 -24.76 27.67 3.31
CA LEU A 600 -25.18 29.07 3.45
C LEU A 600 -26.11 29.33 4.65
N SER A 601 -26.66 28.30 5.28
CA SER A 601 -27.52 28.38 6.45
C SER A 601 -26.84 28.94 7.71
N ILE A 602 -25.50 28.97 7.72
CA ILE A 602 -24.70 29.58 8.80
C ILE A 602 -24.71 31.11 8.73
N LEU A 603 -25.10 31.69 7.59
CA LEU A 603 -25.21 33.12 7.37
C LEU A 603 -26.63 33.59 7.74
N ASP A 604 -26.85 34.94 7.73
CA ASP A 604 -28.22 35.51 7.77
C ASP A 604 -28.92 35.25 6.43
N TRP A 605 -29.50 34.02 6.34
CA TRP A 605 -30.03 33.47 5.12
C TRP A 605 -31.53 33.71 5.01
N ASP A 606 -31.94 34.47 3.98
CA ASP A 606 -33.36 34.72 3.64
C ASP A 606 -33.75 33.88 2.41
N PRO A 607 -34.39 32.72 2.57
CA PRO A 607 -34.78 31.87 1.46
C PRO A 607 -35.79 32.54 0.53
N LYS A 608 -36.65 33.41 1.06
CA LYS A 608 -37.64 34.11 0.24
C LYS A 608 -36.98 35.14 -0.66
N LEU A 609 -36.05 35.92 -0.12
CA LEU A 609 -35.28 36.88 -0.91
C LEU A 609 -34.48 36.15 -2.00
N HIS A 610 -33.84 35.02 -1.65
CA HIS A 610 -33.12 34.20 -2.60
C HIS A 610 -33.99 33.73 -3.76
N ALA A 611 -35.17 33.16 -3.48
CA ALA A 611 -36.10 32.66 -4.49
C ALA A 611 -36.61 33.79 -5.43
N ARG A 612 -36.89 34.98 -4.86
CA ARG A 612 -37.29 36.16 -5.63
C ARG A 612 -36.17 36.66 -6.54
N MET A 613 -34.93 36.77 -6.03
CA MET A 613 -33.78 37.18 -6.84
C MET A 613 -33.45 36.14 -7.94
N ALA A 614 -33.56 34.86 -7.63
CA ALA A 614 -33.38 33.79 -8.61
C ALA A 614 -34.39 33.85 -9.75
N LEU A 615 -35.66 34.16 -9.44
CA LEU A 615 -36.68 34.38 -10.47
C LEU A 615 -36.30 35.56 -11.35
N LEU A 616 -35.95 36.71 -10.75
CA LEU A 616 -35.64 37.93 -11.50
C LEU A 616 -34.40 37.75 -12.38
N HIS A 617 -33.40 37.06 -11.90
CA HIS A 617 -32.23 36.69 -12.72
C HIS A 617 -32.62 35.85 -13.95
N ARG A 618 -33.49 34.84 -13.77
CA ARG A 618 -33.94 33.99 -14.88
C ARG A 618 -34.81 34.72 -15.88
N ALA A 619 -35.67 35.63 -15.40
CA ALA A 619 -36.66 36.29 -16.22
C ALA A 619 -36.11 37.54 -16.93
N LEU A 620 -35.31 38.34 -16.27
CA LEU A 620 -34.86 39.65 -16.74
C LEU A 620 -33.36 39.71 -17.06
N GLY A 621 -32.54 38.77 -16.53
CA GLY A 621 -31.08 38.83 -16.65
C GLY A 621 -30.49 40.03 -15.92
N ASP A 622 -29.53 40.72 -16.55
CA ASP A 622 -28.95 41.94 -15.99
C ASP A 622 -30.01 43.03 -15.75
N PRO A 623 -29.96 43.77 -14.63
CA PRO A 623 -28.88 43.80 -13.62
C PRO A 623 -29.04 42.79 -12.45
N TRP A 624 -30.01 41.88 -12.48
CA TRP A 624 -30.23 40.89 -11.38
C TRP A 624 -29.17 39.80 -11.40
N PRO A 625 -28.34 39.66 -10.32
CA PRO A 625 -27.24 38.75 -10.31
C PRO A 625 -27.71 37.28 -10.20
N ALA A 626 -26.87 36.36 -10.68
CA ALA A 626 -27.05 34.96 -10.41
C ALA A 626 -26.87 34.70 -8.91
N VAL A 627 -27.80 33.96 -8.29
CA VAL A 627 -27.80 33.64 -6.87
C VAL A 627 -27.53 32.14 -6.61
N GLY A 628 -26.75 31.49 -7.48
CA GLY A 628 -26.25 30.13 -7.24
C GLY A 628 -25.24 30.12 -6.09
N GLN A 629 -25.04 28.95 -5.47
CA GLN A 629 -24.17 28.80 -4.31
C GLN A 629 -22.77 29.37 -4.54
N GLU A 630 -22.15 29.12 -5.69
CA GLU A 630 -20.80 29.63 -6.02
C GLU A 630 -20.79 31.17 -6.16
N ALA A 631 -21.78 31.73 -6.79
CA ALA A 631 -21.87 33.17 -6.94
C ALA A 631 -22.03 33.88 -5.60
N ILE A 632 -22.83 33.32 -4.70
CA ILE A 632 -23.01 33.84 -3.34
C ILE A 632 -21.70 33.71 -2.56
N LEU A 633 -21.03 32.54 -2.58
CA LEU A 633 -19.74 32.31 -1.89
C LEU A 633 -18.66 33.28 -2.34
N SER A 634 -18.65 33.68 -3.62
CA SER A 634 -17.66 34.62 -4.15
C SER A 634 -17.87 36.05 -3.64
N THR A 635 -19.11 36.42 -3.22
CA THR A 635 -19.46 37.76 -2.75
C THR A 635 -19.51 37.90 -1.24
N VAL A 636 -19.40 36.75 -0.48
CA VAL A 636 -19.38 36.80 0.99
C VAL A 636 -18.09 37.44 1.45
N ASP A 637 -18.22 38.65 2.01
CA ASP A 637 -17.14 39.33 2.71
C ASP A 637 -17.13 38.89 4.18
N VAL A 638 -16.08 38.18 4.58
CA VAL A 638 -15.84 37.74 5.99
C VAL A 638 -14.80 38.63 6.69
N THR A 639 -14.38 39.71 6.04
CA THR A 639 -13.37 40.64 6.60
C THR A 639 -13.85 41.21 7.95
N GLY A 640 -12.99 41.02 8.97
CA GLY A 640 -13.30 41.47 10.34
C GLY A 640 -14.20 40.55 11.15
N ALA A 641 -14.80 39.51 10.56
CA ALA A 641 -15.49 38.45 11.30
C ALA A 641 -14.46 37.61 12.08
N ARG A 642 -14.81 37.19 13.29
CA ARG A 642 -13.90 36.45 14.20
C ARG A 642 -14.42 35.09 14.63
N ASN A 643 -15.70 34.86 14.50
CA ASN A 643 -16.38 33.68 15.00
C ASN A 643 -17.70 33.43 14.26
N ARG A 644 -18.35 32.32 14.60
CA ARG A 644 -19.66 31.92 14.05
C ARG A 644 -20.74 32.99 14.22
N LYS A 645 -20.76 33.69 15.38
CA LYS A 645 -21.78 34.72 15.63
C LYS A 645 -21.67 35.91 14.68
N ASP A 646 -20.44 36.17 14.21
CA ASP A 646 -20.26 37.23 13.23
C ASP A 646 -20.73 36.80 11.84
N LEU A 647 -20.53 35.52 11.45
CA LEU A 647 -21.10 34.96 10.23
C LEU A 647 -22.62 35.04 10.22
N ASN A 648 -23.29 34.74 11.33
CA ASN A 648 -24.73 34.81 11.42
C ASN A 648 -25.33 36.23 11.22
N LYS A 649 -24.50 37.26 11.15
CA LYS A 649 -24.90 38.65 10.86
C LYS A 649 -24.69 39.03 9.40
N ILE A 650 -23.96 38.25 8.64
CA ILE A 650 -23.65 38.52 7.23
C ILE A 650 -24.81 38.08 6.38
N ASN A 651 -25.48 39.06 5.73
CA ASN A 651 -26.54 38.75 4.75
C ASN A 651 -26.00 38.92 3.33
N PRO A 652 -25.59 37.87 2.66
CA PRO A 652 -24.97 37.96 1.34
C PRO A 652 -25.97 38.42 0.28
N LEU A 653 -27.22 38.04 0.39
CA LEU A 653 -28.25 38.39 -0.61
C LEU A 653 -28.53 39.90 -0.64
N ARG A 654 -28.53 40.54 0.54
CA ARG A 654 -28.71 42.01 0.59
C ARG A 654 -27.51 42.75 -0.02
N ALA A 655 -26.29 42.21 0.17
CA ALA A 655 -25.09 42.77 -0.46
C ALA A 655 -25.09 42.60 -2.00
N MET A 656 -25.78 41.60 -2.51
CA MET A 656 -25.91 41.32 -3.95
C MET A 656 -27.03 42.06 -4.62
N LEU A 657 -27.88 42.79 -3.88
CA LEU A 657 -29.01 43.57 -4.50
C LEU A 657 -28.49 44.64 -5.46
N PRO A 658 -28.96 44.64 -6.71
CA PRO A 658 -28.46 45.54 -7.76
C PRO A 658 -29.08 46.95 -7.63
N TRP A 659 -28.55 47.81 -6.80
CA TRP A 659 -29.04 49.17 -6.69
C TRP A 659 -28.65 50.01 -7.92
N PRO A 660 -29.56 50.86 -8.47
CA PRO A 660 -30.90 51.23 -7.94
C PRO A 660 -32.05 50.29 -8.34
N ALA A 661 -31.84 49.30 -9.21
CA ALA A 661 -32.90 48.39 -9.68
C ALA A 661 -33.61 47.64 -8.54
N ALA A 662 -32.87 47.34 -7.44
CA ALA A 662 -33.42 46.71 -6.27
C ALA A 662 -34.58 47.46 -5.59
N ALA A 663 -34.74 48.77 -5.83
CA ALA A 663 -35.89 49.52 -5.33
C ALA A 663 -37.23 49.01 -5.87
N ARG A 664 -37.21 48.34 -7.04
CA ARG A 664 -38.40 47.75 -7.68
C ARG A 664 -38.62 46.28 -7.33
N LEU A 665 -37.84 45.70 -6.39
CA LEU A 665 -37.94 44.27 -6.05
C LEU A 665 -39.36 43.85 -5.68
N ASP A 666 -40.07 44.66 -4.86
CA ASP A 666 -41.42 44.35 -4.43
C ASP A 666 -42.49 44.58 -5.51
N GLU A 667 -42.16 45.37 -6.52
CA GLU A 667 -42.99 45.54 -7.74
C GLU A 667 -42.78 44.36 -8.70
N LEU A 668 -41.52 44.00 -8.96
CA LEU A 668 -41.15 42.99 -9.93
C LEU A 668 -41.40 41.55 -9.42
N ALA A 669 -41.21 41.30 -8.14
CA ALA A 669 -41.44 39.99 -7.51
C ALA A 669 -42.09 40.18 -6.13
N PRO A 670 -43.38 40.54 -6.09
CA PRO A 670 -44.07 40.88 -4.85
C PRO A 670 -44.18 39.68 -3.90
N GLU A 671 -43.95 39.87 -2.59
CA GLU A 671 -44.16 38.80 -1.60
C GLU A 671 -45.62 38.34 -1.56
N ARG A 672 -46.53 39.22 -1.85
CA ARG A 672 -47.96 38.93 -1.84
C ARG A 672 -48.68 39.66 -2.98
N ILE A 673 -49.61 38.99 -3.61
CA ILE A 673 -50.49 39.56 -4.65
C ILE A 673 -51.89 39.80 -4.05
N GLU A 674 -52.44 40.97 -4.32
CA GLU A 674 -53.81 41.30 -3.95
C GLU A 674 -54.75 40.68 -4.99
N VAL A 675 -55.69 39.88 -4.52
CA VAL A 675 -56.68 39.19 -5.35
C VAL A 675 -58.03 39.95 -5.31
N PRO A 676 -58.98 39.71 -6.23
CA PRO A 676 -60.26 40.44 -6.30
C PRO A 676 -61.09 40.52 -5.04
N SER A 677 -60.92 39.56 -4.11
CA SER A 677 -61.55 39.59 -2.79
C SER A 677 -60.94 40.63 -1.84
N GLY A 678 -59.87 41.34 -2.20
CA GLY A 678 -59.11 42.24 -1.33
C GLY A 678 -58.13 41.49 -0.42
N SER A 679 -58.03 40.19 -0.53
CA SER A 679 -57.06 39.39 0.25
C SER A 679 -55.65 39.50 -0.38
N ARG A 680 -54.60 39.57 0.45
CA ARG A 680 -53.20 39.53 0.00
C ARG A 680 -52.67 38.14 0.23
N ILE A 681 -52.47 37.37 -0.84
CA ILE A 681 -52.01 35.99 -0.84
C ILE A 681 -50.51 35.96 -1.09
N ALA A 682 -49.81 35.17 -0.31
CA ALA A 682 -48.35 34.98 -0.49
C ALA A 682 -48.06 34.23 -1.79
N VAL A 683 -47.01 34.66 -2.50
CA VAL A 683 -46.49 33.98 -3.67
C VAL A 683 -45.37 33.08 -3.24
N ASP A 684 -45.40 31.85 -3.70
CA ASP A 684 -44.36 30.88 -3.52
C ASP A 684 -43.40 30.90 -4.73
N TYR A 685 -42.13 31.19 -4.48
CA TYR A 685 -41.08 31.34 -5.50
C TYR A 685 -40.11 30.14 -5.52
N ASP A 686 -40.30 29.11 -4.69
CA ASP A 686 -39.34 28.01 -4.55
C ASP A 686 -39.25 27.09 -5.79
N GLY A 687 -40.24 27.15 -6.69
CA GLY A 687 -40.27 26.36 -7.93
C GLY A 687 -39.66 27.03 -9.15
N GLU A 688 -39.78 26.36 -10.28
CA GLU A 688 -39.44 26.96 -11.60
C GLU A 688 -40.31 28.16 -11.97
N ARG A 689 -41.56 28.13 -11.53
CA ARG A 689 -42.54 29.18 -11.75
C ARG A 689 -43.12 29.66 -10.42
N PRO A 690 -43.41 30.96 -10.29
CA PRO A 690 -44.08 31.50 -9.09
C PRO A 690 -45.48 30.94 -8.98
N VAL A 691 -45.88 30.51 -7.79
CA VAL A 691 -47.17 29.88 -7.52
C VAL A 691 -47.98 30.73 -6.57
N LEU A 692 -49.24 30.98 -6.96
CA LEU A 692 -50.23 31.60 -6.07
C LEU A 692 -51.30 30.57 -5.68
N ALA A 693 -51.25 30.08 -4.47
CA ALA A 693 -52.25 29.14 -3.93
C ALA A 693 -53.44 29.92 -3.34
N VAL A 694 -54.54 29.99 -4.08
CA VAL A 694 -55.67 30.85 -3.77
C VAL A 694 -56.99 30.08 -3.84
N ARG A 695 -57.94 30.42 -2.98
CA ARG A 695 -59.29 29.84 -3.06
C ARG A 695 -59.99 30.37 -4.31
N LEU A 696 -60.68 29.47 -5.00
CA LEU A 696 -61.32 29.73 -6.26
C LEU A 696 -62.28 30.94 -6.18
N GLN A 697 -63.01 31.11 -5.08
CA GLN A 697 -63.97 32.22 -4.87
C GLN A 697 -63.27 33.59 -4.71
N GLU A 698 -61.99 33.59 -4.28
CA GLU A 698 -61.25 34.85 -4.06
C GLU A 698 -60.79 35.52 -5.37
N ILE A 699 -60.81 34.77 -6.50
CA ILE A 699 -60.36 35.21 -7.81
C ILE A 699 -61.52 35.43 -8.79
N PHE A 700 -62.79 35.34 -8.37
CA PHE A 700 -63.89 35.66 -9.20
C PHE A 700 -63.75 37.10 -9.73
N GLY A 701 -64.01 37.33 -11.01
CA GLY A 701 -63.82 38.61 -11.72
C GLY A 701 -62.42 38.71 -12.40
N TRP A 702 -61.45 37.89 -12.10
CA TRP A 702 -60.19 37.88 -12.82
C TRP A 702 -60.32 37.19 -14.17
N ARG A 703 -59.90 37.91 -15.25
CA ARG A 703 -59.89 37.40 -16.62
C ARG A 703 -58.56 36.66 -16.92
N GLN A 704 -57.46 37.18 -16.42
CA GLN A 704 -56.13 36.70 -16.69
C GLN A 704 -55.37 36.44 -15.38
N ALA A 705 -54.44 35.50 -15.40
CA ALA A 705 -53.55 35.30 -14.30
C ALA A 705 -52.61 36.50 -14.12
N PRO A 706 -52.23 36.85 -12.89
CA PRO A 706 -51.31 37.98 -12.67
C PRO A 706 -49.97 37.72 -13.30
N VAL A 707 -49.38 38.78 -13.87
CA VAL A 707 -48.02 38.77 -14.42
C VAL A 707 -47.11 39.60 -13.54
N ILE A 708 -45.85 39.15 -13.40
CA ILE A 708 -44.80 39.81 -12.62
C ILE A 708 -43.54 39.93 -13.47
N ALA A 709 -42.45 40.47 -12.92
CA ALA A 709 -41.17 40.66 -13.61
C ALA A 709 -41.36 41.44 -14.94
N ASP A 710 -41.96 42.66 -14.85
CA ASP A 710 -42.26 43.52 -15.99
C ASP A 710 -43.09 42.83 -17.10
N GLY A 711 -43.92 41.86 -16.73
CA GLY A 711 -44.79 41.15 -17.66
C GLY A 711 -44.23 39.86 -18.26
N GLU A 712 -42.99 39.53 -17.95
CA GLU A 712 -42.29 38.38 -18.51
C GLU A 712 -42.70 37.02 -17.86
N VAL A 713 -43.28 37.05 -16.63
CA VAL A 713 -43.60 35.81 -15.91
C VAL A 713 -45.06 35.80 -15.49
N THR A 714 -45.82 34.85 -16.03
CA THR A 714 -47.19 34.57 -15.59
C THR A 714 -47.14 33.68 -14.33
N VAL A 715 -47.90 34.12 -13.31
CA VAL A 715 -48.00 33.39 -12.05
C VAL A 715 -48.90 32.15 -12.20
N LEU A 716 -48.44 31.00 -11.80
CA LEU A 716 -49.19 29.76 -11.82
C LEU A 716 -50.17 29.75 -10.65
N LEU A 717 -51.46 29.60 -10.94
CA LEU A 717 -52.52 29.59 -9.94
C LEU A 717 -52.79 28.14 -9.49
N HIS A 718 -52.56 27.87 -8.21
CA HIS A 718 -53.08 26.67 -7.56
C HIS A 718 -54.44 27.02 -6.96
N LEU A 719 -55.51 26.62 -7.65
CA LEU A 719 -56.89 26.92 -7.25
C LEU A 719 -57.33 25.95 -6.17
N LEU A 720 -57.73 26.48 -5.02
CA LEU A 720 -58.09 25.71 -3.85
C LEU A 720 -59.63 25.73 -3.65
N SER A 721 -60.14 24.60 -3.14
CA SER A 721 -61.49 24.52 -2.63
C SER A 721 -61.67 25.42 -1.38
N PRO A 722 -62.91 25.68 -0.93
CA PRO A 722 -63.14 26.43 0.30
C PRO A 722 -62.43 25.87 1.55
N ALA A 723 -62.14 24.56 1.57
CA ALA A 723 -61.39 23.90 2.62
C ALA A 723 -59.87 23.92 2.41
N GLY A 724 -59.35 24.64 1.39
CA GLY A 724 -57.91 24.73 1.14
C GLY A 724 -57.29 23.54 0.42
N ARG A 725 -58.09 22.68 -0.21
CA ARG A 725 -57.56 21.51 -0.99
C ARG A 725 -57.40 21.92 -2.45
N PRO A 726 -56.31 21.50 -3.10
CA PRO A 726 -56.11 21.76 -4.54
C PRO A 726 -57.28 21.20 -5.37
N THR A 727 -57.76 21.95 -6.32
CA THR A 727 -58.85 21.58 -7.23
C THR A 727 -58.46 21.74 -8.70
N ALA A 728 -57.65 22.72 -9.03
CA ALA A 728 -57.11 22.91 -10.37
C ALA A 728 -55.79 23.68 -10.31
N VAL A 729 -54.99 23.55 -11.37
CA VAL A 729 -53.78 24.33 -11.58
C VAL A 729 -53.85 24.94 -12.96
N THR A 730 -53.67 26.24 -13.06
CA THR A 730 -53.75 26.96 -14.34
C THR A 730 -52.93 28.25 -14.31
N ASP A 731 -52.38 28.62 -15.44
CA ASP A 731 -51.82 29.93 -15.75
C ASP A 731 -52.68 30.69 -16.81
N ASP A 732 -53.66 29.97 -17.40
CA ASP A 732 -54.62 30.51 -18.33
C ASP A 732 -56.04 30.46 -17.68
N LEU A 733 -56.41 31.58 -17.04
CA LEU A 733 -57.70 31.70 -16.39
C LEU A 733 -58.85 31.74 -17.39
N GLU A 734 -58.67 32.32 -18.59
CA GLU A 734 -59.70 32.40 -19.60
C GLU A 734 -60.12 31.01 -20.08
N SER A 735 -59.15 30.18 -20.42
CA SER A 735 -59.39 28.78 -20.76
C SER A 735 -59.97 28.00 -19.56
N PHE A 736 -59.49 28.24 -18.34
CA PHE A 736 -60.02 27.58 -17.15
C PHE A 736 -61.49 27.93 -16.90
N TRP A 737 -61.86 29.21 -16.99
CA TRP A 737 -63.26 29.62 -16.80
C TRP A 737 -64.19 29.01 -17.86
N ALA A 738 -63.73 28.93 -19.12
CA ALA A 738 -64.54 28.39 -20.22
C ALA A 738 -64.69 26.85 -20.12
N ASN A 739 -63.60 26.13 -19.80
CA ASN A 739 -63.54 24.68 -19.96
C ASN A 739 -63.42 23.92 -18.65
N GLY A 740 -62.64 24.38 -17.66
CA GLY A 740 -62.37 23.70 -16.39
C GLY A 740 -63.36 24.02 -15.29
N TYR A 741 -63.79 25.27 -15.17
CA TYR A 741 -64.66 25.72 -14.08
C TYR A 741 -66.03 25.04 -14.08
N PRO A 742 -66.71 24.78 -15.20
CA PRO A 742 -68.01 24.06 -15.16
C PRO A 742 -67.94 22.71 -14.46
N GLN A 743 -66.85 21.99 -14.71
CA GLN A 743 -66.62 20.67 -14.07
C GLN A 743 -66.28 20.81 -12.58
N VAL A 744 -65.35 21.68 -12.21
CA VAL A 744 -64.98 21.98 -10.84
C VAL A 744 -66.20 22.51 -10.04
N ARG A 745 -67.02 23.35 -10.65
CA ARG A 745 -68.28 23.85 -10.06
C ARG A 745 -69.25 22.72 -9.79
N ALA A 746 -69.46 21.81 -10.74
CA ALA A 746 -70.38 20.65 -10.57
C ALA A 746 -69.97 19.78 -9.38
N GLU A 747 -68.66 19.52 -9.28
CA GLU A 747 -68.11 18.70 -8.18
C GLU A 747 -68.17 19.39 -6.82
N LEU A 748 -67.73 20.65 -6.75
CA LEU A 748 -67.55 21.34 -5.48
C LEU A 748 -68.85 21.93 -4.93
N ARG A 749 -69.84 22.27 -5.77
CA ARG A 749 -71.18 22.80 -5.34
C ARG A 749 -71.92 21.78 -4.45
N GLY A 750 -71.84 20.51 -4.79
CA GLY A 750 -72.44 19.47 -3.97
C GLY A 750 -71.71 19.28 -2.62
N ARG A 751 -70.39 19.49 -2.61
CA ARG A 751 -69.56 19.28 -1.42
C ARG A 751 -69.49 20.52 -0.49
N TYR A 752 -69.65 21.70 -1.07
CA TYR A 752 -69.59 22.98 -0.33
C TYR A 752 -70.80 23.88 -0.66
N PRO A 753 -72.04 23.47 -0.30
CA PRO A 753 -73.28 24.17 -0.69
C PRO A 753 -73.46 25.52 -0.03
N LYS A 754 -72.68 25.84 1.00
CA LYS A 754 -72.74 27.14 1.71
C LYS A 754 -71.88 28.22 1.07
N HIS A 755 -71.14 27.89 -0.01
CA HIS A 755 -70.30 28.82 -0.74
C HIS A 755 -70.97 29.18 -2.09
N ASP A 756 -70.64 30.35 -2.60
CA ASP A 756 -71.16 30.81 -3.88
C ASP A 756 -70.47 30.09 -5.06
N TRP A 757 -71.30 29.58 -5.99
CA TRP A 757 -70.91 28.87 -7.19
C TRP A 757 -71.64 29.45 -8.41
N PRO A 758 -71.29 30.68 -8.83
CA PRO A 758 -71.99 31.40 -9.92
C PRO A 758 -71.85 30.59 -11.25
N ALA A 759 -72.86 30.85 -12.17
CA ALA A 759 -72.78 30.25 -13.49
C ALA A 759 -71.69 30.92 -14.31
N ASP A 760 -71.57 32.23 -14.16
CA ASP A 760 -70.49 33.03 -14.77
C ASP A 760 -69.58 33.61 -13.65
N PRO A 761 -68.39 33.11 -13.51
CA PRO A 761 -67.43 33.57 -12.51
C PRO A 761 -66.81 34.92 -12.79
N LEU A 762 -66.93 35.46 -14.04
CA LEU A 762 -66.32 36.71 -14.43
C LEU A 762 -67.17 37.91 -14.01
N THR A 763 -68.45 37.71 -13.89
CA THR A 763 -69.41 38.76 -13.42
C THR A 763 -69.71 38.67 -11.92
N ALA A 764 -69.26 37.65 -11.30
CA ALA A 764 -69.48 37.40 -9.87
C ALA A 764 -68.62 38.32 -9.00
N THR A 765 -69.20 38.82 -7.91
CA THR A 765 -68.45 39.57 -6.90
C THR A 765 -67.80 38.58 -5.91
N PRO A 766 -66.46 38.64 -5.76
CA PRO A 766 -65.83 37.79 -4.81
C PRO A 766 -66.24 38.11 -3.37
N PRO A 767 -66.30 37.13 -2.46
CA PRO A 767 -66.73 37.35 -1.09
C PRO A 767 -65.73 38.26 -0.34
N SER A 768 -66.13 39.47 0.00
CA SER A 768 -65.29 40.40 0.76
C SER A 768 -65.11 39.90 2.20
N ARG A 769 -63.86 39.87 2.68
CA ARG A 769 -63.55 39.57 4.09
C ARG A 769 -64.06 40.73 4.95
N ARG A 770 -65.24 40.57 5.56
CA ARG A 770 -65.68 41.48 6.64
C ARG A 770 -64.60 41.43 7.74
N ARG A 771 -63.96 42.59 7.98
CA ARG A 771 -63.09 42.81 9.13
C ARG A 771 -63.91 42.50 10.41
N THR A 772 -63.75 41.32 10.98
CA THR A 772 -64.19 41.11 12.38
C THR A 772 -63.20 41.88 13.27
N ARG A 773 -63.62 43.07 13.67
CA ARG A 773 -63.03 43.75 14.81
C ARG A 773 -63.29 42.87 16.04
N ARG A 774 -62.28 42.35 16.66
CA ARG A 774 -62.15 42.16 18.09
C ARG A 774 -60.80 42.66 18.55
#